data_43d135ff3dad26d086fad436e4c24088
#
_entry.id   43d135ff3dad26d086fad436e4c24088
#
_cell.length_a   1.000
_cell.length_b   1.000
_cell.length_c   1.000
_cell.angle_alpha   90.00
_cell.angle_beta   90.00
_cell.angle_gamma   90.00
#
_symmetry.space_group_name_H-M   'P 1'
#
loop_
_entity.id
_entity.type
_entity.pdbx_description
1 polymer ?
#
loop_
_entity_poly.entity_id
_entity_poly.type
_entity_poly.pdbx_seq_one_letter_code
_entity_poly.pdbx_strand_id
1 'polypeptide(L)'
;MKKFALGILVMLLATGITFAQVDRSKLPASGPAPEIKIGEAETFTLANGLKVFVVKNTKLPRVSFTLVLERDPILEGDKAGLTTFIGDMMMGGTKNRTKDQLDQEIDFIGASLSASATSVSVSSLKKHQGKVLDLMADVLFNPVFPQPELDKLKKQSLTGLATTKDDPQAISSRLSRAVLYGKNHPYGESQTEQTTKNITLEDVKAYYQTYFKPNIAYLAIVGDIDKAEAQKVVNQYFGTWKMGVVPTFTYPMPVRAAKQAVALVDRSSSVQSVIDVTQPVAMKIGDADYISSRLLNQILGGGSASRLFMNLREDKGFTYGAYSSIDADKLVGTISASASVRSEVTDSAVYEFVYEIKNLVDKGVTQEELNKAKAELAGSFGRSLEQPGTVANFALNTARYNLPKDYYATYLQKLNSYTVADINATAKRLIEPDKFIITTVGNGAEIKEKLAQFGEVVEYDIMGEPAKQLVADAAMTPEKVLENYLTAVGGADKVAAVQTAKISMDANVMGTPLTIAFVYDSQNGRYGQKLSIAGNVMQKTTLANGKGSMSVQGNSMEMAPAQLAEAQLNSYLFPEAVYKQNGYTLTLDGLKDVDGKPAYKVIISAASGAKLINYYAQDSGLKIKYENPASGDTYYGDYQATNGVLLPMSWTIKSPQIPVPLEAKVTSLELNVPITDADIN
;
A
#
# COMPACT_ATOMS: atom_id res chain seq x y z
N MET A 1 -6.58 77.86 -29.01
CA MET A 1 -7.25 77.48 -27.75
C MET A 1 -7.80 76.04 -27.75
N LYS A 2 -8.44 75.53 -28.81
CA LYS A 2 -8.97 74.15 -28.83
C LYS A 2 -7.90 73.01 -28.72
N LYS A 3 -6.69 73.19 -29.22
CA LYS A 3 -5.57 72.22 -29.16
C LYS A 3 -4.91 72.17 -27.77
N PHE A 4 -4.97 73.26 -27.00
CA PHE A 4 -4.44 73.30 -25.62
C PHE A 4 -5.40 72.65 -24.63
N ALA A 5 -6.72 72.80 -24.83
CA ALA A 5 -7.74 72.14 -24.00
C ALA A 5 -7.75 70.61 -24.16
N LEU A 6 -7.43 70.09 -25.38
CA LEU A 6 -7.36 68.63 -25.62
C LEU A 6 -6.12 68.01 -24.98
N GLY A 7 -5.00 68.74 -24.91
CA GLY A 7 -3.78 68.29 -24.22
C GLY A 7 -3.93 68.18 -22.71
N ILE A 8 -4.67 69.09 -22.08
CA ILE A 8 -4.97 69.06 -20.64
C ILE A 8 -5.97 67.94 -20.28
N LEU A 9 -6.93 67.69 -21.17
CA LEU A 9 -7.89 66.55 -20.96
C LEU A 9 -7.22 65.20 -21.08
N VAL A 10 -6.25 65.01 -21.99
CA VAL A 10 -5.46 63.77 -22.11
C VAL A 10 -4.49 63.61 -20.93
N MET A 11 -3.91 64.71 -20.40
CA MET A 11 -3.07 64.64 -19.20
C MET A 11 -3.85 64.34 -17.93
N LEU A 12 -5.10 64.79 -17.78
CA LEU A 12 -5.98 64.47 -16.67
C LEU A 12 -6.52 63.03 -16.73
N LEU A 13 -6.67 62.46 -17.91
CA LEU A 13 -7.04 61.03 -18.06
C LEU A 13 -5.85 60.08 -17.80
N ALA A 14 -4.61 60.50 -18.03
CA ALA A 14 -3.42 59.70 -17.75
C ALA A 14 -3.07 59.62 -16.26
N THR A 15 -3.49 60.58 -15.41
CA THR A 15 -3.27 60.55 -13.96
C THR A 15 -4.27 59.68 -13.18
N GLY A 16 -5.40 59.29 -13.82
CA GLY A 16 -6.42 58.47 -13.19
C GLY A 16 -6.15 56.93 -13.18
N ILE A 17 -5.09 56.47 -13.88
CA ILE A 17 -4.84 55.02 -14.04
C ILE A 17 -3.82 54.48 -13.04
N THR A 18 -3.19 55.30 -12.23
CA THR A 18 -2.09 54.89 -11.35
C THR A 18 -2.52 54.38 -9.97
N PHE A 19 -3.81 54.40 -9.63
CA PHE A 19 -4.29 53.96 -8.30
C PHE A 19 -4.90 52.53 -8.23
N ALA A 20 -4.85 51.81 -9.33
CA ALA A 20 -5.48 50.47 -9.39
C ALA A 20 -4.50 49.29 -9.40
N GLN A 21 -3.22 49.53 -9.18
CA GLN A 21 -2.29 48.41 -9.04
C GLN A 21 -2.32 47.91 -7.60
N VAL A 22 -3.10 46.83 -7.37
CA VAL A 22 -3.05 46.08 -6.12
C VAL A 22 -1.59 45.65 -5.91
N ASP A 23 -1.01 46.06 -4.80
CA ASP A 23 0.32 45.61 -4.40
C ASP A 23 0.26 44.09 -4.12
N ARG A 24 0.64 43.31 -5.12
CA ARG A 24 0.63 41.86 -5.05
C ARG A 24 1.75 41.28 -4.18
N SER A 25 2.65 42.11 -3.67
CA SER A 25 3.66 41.70 -2.70
C SER A 25 3.07 41.56 -1.27
N LYS A 26 1.90 42.12 -1.03
CA LYS A 26 1.18 41.98 0.24
C LYS A 26 -0.07 41.15 0.05
N LEU A 27 -0.17 40.09 0.82
CA LEU A 27 -1.42 39.32 0.93
C LEU A 27 -2.52 40.25 1.46
N PRO A 28 -3.76 40.18 0.94
CA PRO A 28 -4.89 40.87 1.54
C PRO A 28 -5.00 40.51 3.04
N ALA A 29 -5.30 41.47 3.88
CA ALA A 29 -5.59 41.20 5.29
C ALA A 29 -6.72 40.17 5.37
N SER A 30 -6.52 39.13 6.16
CA SER A 30 -7.56 38.12 6.40
C SER A 30 -8.79 38.82 6.95
N GLY A 31 -9.94 38.61 6.32
CA GLY A 31 -11.22 39.04 6.86
C GLY A 31 -11.50 38.38 8.22
N PRO A 32 -12.46 38.87 9.00
CA PRO A 32 -12.89 38.20 10.23
C PRO A 32 -13.32 36.78 9.88
N ALA A 33 -13.01 35.79 10.75
CA ALA A 33 -13.43 34.42 10.57
C ALA A 33 -14.96 34.38 10.34
N PRO A 34 -15.43 33.72 9.26
CA PRO A 34 -16.87 33.68 9.00
C PRO A 34 -17.60 33.05 10.16
N GLU A 35 -18.73 33.65 10.57
CA GLU A 35 -19.68 32.98 11.46
C GLU A 35 -20.28 31.81 10.71
N ILE A 36 -19.86 30.62 11.06
CA ILE A 36 -20.34 29.39 10.43
C ILE A 36 -21.57 28.92 11.21
N LYS A 37 -22.75 29.05 10.60
CA LYS A 37 -23.96 28.40 11.09
C LYS A 37 -23.96 26.96 10.62
N ILE A 38 -23.57 26.04 11.50
CA ILE A 38 -23.71 24.61 11.29
C ILE A 38 -25.18 24.27 11.44
N GLY A 39 -25.78 23.69 10.38
CA GLY A 39 -27.14 23.16 10.48
C GLY A 39 -27.21 22.09 11.57
N GLU A 40 -28.29 22.08 12.34
CA GLU A 40 -28.50 21.03 13.34
C GLU A 40 -29.13 19.80 12.71
N ALA A 41 -28.60 18.62 13.07
CA ALA A 41 -29.25 17.36 12.73
C ALA A 41 -30.42 17.14 13.70
N GLU A 42 -31.60 16.90 13.16
CA GLU A 42 -32.73 16.46 13.99
C GLU A 42 -32.54 14.99 14.36
N THR A 43 -32.83 14.61 15.58
CA THR A 43 -32.56 13.27 16.10
C THR A 43 -33.79 12.59 16.65
N PHE A 44 -33.85 11.27 16.57
CA PHE A 44 -34.78 10.40 17.28
C PHE A 44 -34.19 9.00 17.46
N THR A 45 -34.79 8.20 18.33
CA THR A 45 -34.37 6.82 18.59
C THR A 45 -35.59 5.91 18.46
N LEU A 46 -35.45 4.80 17.75
CA LEU A 46 -36.47 3.77 17.68
C LEU A 46 -36.53 2.94 18.98
N ALA A 47 -37.64 2.24 19.20
CA ALA A 47 -37.83 1.37 20.37
C ALA A 47 -36.76 0.25 20.42
N ASN A 48 -36.20 -0.17 19.29
CA ASN A 48 -35.12 -1.17 19.21
C ASN A 48 -33.72 -0.58 19.39
N GLY A 49 -33.57 0.67 19.81
CA GLY A 49 -32.29 1.31 20.12
C GLY A 49 -31.59 1.96 18.93
N LEU A 50 -32.08 1.82 17.68
CA LEU A 50 -31.50 2.49 16.52
C LEU A 50 -31.59 4.02 16.68
N LYS A 51 -30.43 4.69 16.68
CA LYS A 51 -30.34 6.16 16.77
C LYS A 51 -30.29 6.76 15.38
N VAL A 52 -31.14 7.75 15.12
CA VAL A 52 -31.30 8.34 13.79
C VAL A 52 -30.98 9.82 13.80
N PHE A 53 -30.25 10.28 12.82
CA PHE A 53 -29.83 11.67 12.58
C PHE A 53 -30.34 12.11 11.21
N VAL A 54 -31.09 13.20 11.16
CA VAL A 54 -31.71 13.70 9.93
C VAL A 54 -31.18 15.09 9.62
N VAL A 55 -30.56 15.25 8.46
CA VAL A 55 -30.13 16.53 7.91
C VAL A 55 -30.93 16.84 6.66
N LYS A 56 -31.92 17.72 6.80
CA LYS A 56 -32.77 18.15 5.69
C LYS A 56 -31.95 19.02 4.73
N ASN A 57 -31.91 18.61 3.45
CA ASN A 57 -31.30 19.39 2.37
C ASN A 57 -32.11 19.24 1.09
N THR A 58 -32.84 20.30 0.72
CA THR A 58 -33.73 20.33 -0.45
C THR A 58 -33.10 20.95 -1.70
N LYS A 59 -31.78 21.27 -1.67
CA LYS A 59 -31.07 21.86 -2.83
C LYS A 59 -31.11 20.95 -4.06
N LEU A 60 -31.09 19.66 -3.84
CA LEU A 60 -31.23 18.64 -4.87
C LEU A 60 -32.28 17.62 -4.41
N PRO A 61 -33.10 17.04 -5.34
CA PRO A 61 -34.08 16.03 -5.01
C PRO A 61 -33.41 14.65 -4.83
N ARG A 62 -32.52 14.56 -3.85
CA ARG A 62 -31.76 13.35 -3.50
C ARG A 62 -31.92 13.02 -2.02
N VAL A 63 -31.77 11.75 -1.70
CA VAL A 63 -31.74 11.26 -0.33
C VAL A 63 -30.68 10.18 -0.19
N SER A 64 -29.98 10.19 0.95
CA SER A 64 -29.04 9.14 1.34
C SER A 64 -29.33 8.64 2.74
N PHE A 65 -29.13 7.35 2.95
CA PHE A 65 -29.23 6.66 4.23
C PHE A 65 -27.92 5.93 4.48
N THR A 66 -27.24 6.26 5.57
CA THR A 66 -25.97 5.63 5.96
C THR A 66 -26.12 5.04 7.34
N LEU A 67 -26.17 3.73 7.41
CA LEU A 67 -26.15 2.97 8.65
C LEU A 67 -24.70 2.70 9.05
N VAL A 68 -24.35 2.97 10.30
CA VAL A 68 -23.01 2.69 10.86
C VAL A 68 -23.18 1.91 12.14
N LEU A 69 -22.43 0.82 12.29
CA LEU A 69 -22.37 0.00 13.50
C LEU A 69 -21.20 0.47 14.37
N GLU A 70 -21.47 0.78 15.62
CA GLU A 70 -20.45 1.13 16.61
C GLU A 70 -20.05 -0.09 17.41
N ARG A 71 -19.02 -0.78 16.97
CA ARG A 71 -18.41 -1.91 17.67
C ARG A 71 -16.94 -1.66 17.97
N ASP A 72 -16.40 -2.36 18.94
CA ASP A 72 -14.96 -2.34 19.18
C ASP A 72 -14.21 -3.02 18.02
N PRO A 73 -12.96 -2.63 17.72
CA PRO A 73 -12.08 -3.38 16.85
C PRO A 73 -11.95 -4.83 17.32
N ILE A 74 -11.83 -5.75 16.38
CA ILE A 74 -11.80 -7.20 16.64
C ILE A 74 -10.44 -7.73 16.22
N LEU A 75 -9.78 -8.49 17.09
CA LEU A 75 -8.63 -9.32 16.71
C LEU A 75 -9.18 -10.58 16.06
N GLU A 76 -8.92 -10.75 14.76
CA GLU A 76 -9.46 -11.86 13.95
C GLU A 76 -8.58 -13.12 14.01
N GLY A 77 -7.30 -12.97 14.41
CA GLY A 77 -6.35 -14.05 14.63
C GLY A 77 -6.08 -14.90 13.39
N ASP A 78 -6.36 -16.20 13.49
CA ASP A 78 -6.16 -17.16 12.38
C ASP A 78 -7.09 -16.95 11.19
N LYS A 79 -8.02 -15.99 11.28
CA LYS A 79 -8.97 -15.57 10.24
C LYS A 79 -8.82 -14.08 9.89
N ALA A 80 -7.63 -13.51 10.14
CA ALA A 80 -7.35 -12.11 9.80
C ALA A 80 -7.71 -11.82 8.34
N GLY A 81 -8.52 -10.78 8.13
CA GLY A 81 -9.14 -10.43 6.86
C GLY A 81 -10.62 -10.82 6.74
N LEU A 82 -11.23 -11.50 7.73
CA LEU A 82 -12.66 -11.85 7.71
C LEU A 82 -13.55 -10.63 7.45
N THR A 83 -13.30 -9.52 8.15
CA THR A 83 -14.10 -8.31 8.03
C THR A 83 -14.06 -7.70 6.63
N THR A 84 -13.04 -7.97 5.83
CA THR A 84 -12.96 -7.47 4.45
C THR A 84 -13.98 -8.14 3.51
N PHE A 85 -14.43 -9.35 3.84
CA PHE A 85 -15.40 -10.08 3.02
C PHE A 85 -16.86 -9.77 3.36
N ILE A 86 -17.15 -9.27 4.56
CA ILE A 86 -18.53 -9.15 5.08
C ILE A 86 -19.42 -8.32 4.15
N GLY A 87 -18.96 -7.16 3.71
CA GLY A 87 -19.74 -6.28 2.85
C GLY A 87 -20.09 -6.91 1.51
N ASP A 88 -19.11 -7.44 0.83
CA ASP A 88 -19.30 -8.09 -0.48
C ASP A 88 -20.16 -9.35 -0.37
N MET A 89 -20.02 -10.10 0.72
CA MET A 89 -20.86 -11.26 0.99
C MET A 89 -22.32 -10.87 1.27
N MET A 90 -22.59 -9.73 1.92
CA MET A 90 -23.95 -9.20 2.09
C MET A 90 -24.56 -8.77 0.74
N MET A 91 -23.72 -8.25 -0.16
CA MET A 91 -24.12 -7.87 -1.53
C MET A 91 -24.20 -9.07 -2.49
N GLY A 92 -23.80 -10.26 -2.08
CA GLY A 92 -23.80 -11.48 -2.88
C GLY A 92 -25.18 -12.03 -3.22
N GLY A 93 -26.25 -11.38 -2.76
CA GLY A 93 -27.66 -11.72 -2.97
C GLY A 93 -28.44 -11.84 -1.67
N THR A 94 -29.75 -11.82 -1.81
CA THR A 94 -30.70 -11.88 -0.68
C THR A 94 -31.68 -13.05 -0.89
N LYS A 95 -32.53 -13.30 0.12
CA LYS A 95 -33.62 -14.28 -0.03
C LYS A 95 -34.62 -13.90 -1.13
N ASN A 96 -34.71 -12.63 -1.46
CA ASN A 96 -35.70 -12.09 -2.40
C ASN A 96 -35.11 -11.78 -3.79
N ARG A 97 -33.77 -11.63 -3.89
CA ARG A 97 -33.07 -11.19 -5.10
C ARG A 97 -31.75 -11.94 -5.25
N THR A 98 -31.48 -12.42 -6.46
CA THR A 98 -30.12 -12.83 -6.81
C THR A 98 -29.21 -11.60 -6.86
N LYS A 99 -27.88 -11.82 -6.88
CA LYS A 99 -26.91 -10.73 -7.03
C LYS A 99 -27.20 -9.90 -8.30
N ASP A 100 -27.38 -10.57 -9.44
CA ASP A 100 -27.65 -9.89 -10.71
C ASP A 100 -28.94 -9.06 -10.68
N GLN A 101 -30.01 -9.58 -10.04
CA GLN A 101 -31.25 -8.83 -9.86
C GLN A 101 -31.04 -7.61 -8.95
N LEU A 102 -30.27 -7.76 -7.87
CA LEU A 102 -29.94 -6.65 -6.97
C LEU A 102 -29.19 -5.55 -7.73
N ASP A 103 -28.13 -5.93 -8.46
CA ASP A 103 -27.31 -5.00 -9.24
C ASP A 103 -28.15 -4.30 -10.32
N GLN A 104 -28.98 -5.04 -11.08
CA GLN A 104 -29.87 -4.48 -12.09
C GLN A 104 -30.90 -3.50 -11.52
N GLU A 105 -31.49 -3.81 -10.35
CA GLU A 105 -32.48 -2.91 -9.72
C GLU A 105 -31.82 -1.62 -9.20
N ILE A 106 -30.59 -1.68 -8.70
CA ILE A 106 -29.79 -0.53 -8.28
C ILE A 106 -29.47 0.35 -9.50
N ASP A 107 -28.91 -0.24 -10.54
CA ASP A 107 -28.50 0.46 -11.76
C ASP A 107 -29.70 1.10 -12.48
N PHE A 108 -30.83 0.41 -12.57
CA PHE A 108 -32.05 0.90 -13.24
C PHE A 108 -32.57 2.21 -12.66
N ILE A 109 -32.45 2.40 -11.34
CA ILE A 109 -32.88 3.64 -10.65
C ILE A 109 -31.75 4.66 -10.48
N GLY A 110 -30.55 4.38 -10.97
CA GLY A 110 -29.36 5.21 -10.79
C GLY A 110 -29.02 5.45 -9.33
N ALA A 111 -29.23 4.43 -8.50
CA ALA A 111 -28.89 4.45 -7.09
C ALA A 111 -27.48 3.93 -6.85
N SER A 112 -26.97 4.16 -5.64
CA SER A 112 -25.81 3.43 -5.11
C SER A 112 -26.20 2.69 -3.84
N LEU A 113 -25.74 1.45 -3.70
CA LEU A 113 -25.84 0.66 -2.47
C LEU A 113 -24.49 0.02 -2.22
N SER A 114 -24.00 0.12 -0.99
CA SER A 114 -22.76 -0.49 -0.57
C SER A 114 -22.87 -1.01 0.86
N ALA A 115 -22.16 -2.09 1.13
CA ALA A 115 -22.05 -2.67 2.46
C ALA A 115 -20.59 -2.90 2.84
N SER A 116 -20.31 -2.88 4.14
CA SER A 116 -19.04 -3.24 4.75
C SER A 116 -19.29 -3.99 6.06
N ALA A 117 -18.23 -4.38 6.74
CA ALA A 117 -18.35 -5.01 8.06
C ALA A 117 -19.03 -4.13 9.13
N THR A 118 -19.06 -2.82 8.92
CA THR A 118 -19.58 -1.86 9.91
C THR A 118 -20.55 -0.84 9.34
N SER A 119 -20.91 -0.92 8.07
CA SER A 119 -21.83 0.05 7.46
C SER A 119 -22.63 -0.53 6.30
N VAL A 120 -23.82 0.03 6.09
CA VAL A 120 -24.61 -0.12 4.88
C VAL A 120 -25.08 1.25 4.44
N SER A 121 -24.80 1.63 3.21
CA SER A 121 -25.14 2.96 2.68
C SER A 121 -25.91 2.88 1.38
N VAL A 122 -26.93 3.73 1.24
CA VAL A 122 -27.67 3.88 -0.02
C VAL A 122 -27.84 5.35 -0.35
N SER A 123 -27.87 5.67 -1.64
CA SER A 123 -28.27 6.99 -2.12
C SER A 123 -29.03 6.90 -3.43
N SER A 124 -30.02 7.77 -3.62
CA SER A 124 -30.81 7.85 -4.86
C SER A 124 -31.46 9.21 -5.03
N LEU A 125 -32.15 9.40 -6.17
CA LEU A 125 -33.14 10.47 -6.28
C LEU A 125 -34.29 10.24 -5.31
N LYS A 126 -34.86 11.30 -4.77
CA LYS A 126 -36.01 11.27 -3.83
C LYS A 126 -37.17 10.42 -4.32
N LYS A 127 -37.50 10.49 -5.60
CA LYS A 127 -38.59 9.69 -6.22
C LYS A 127 -38.40 8.18 -6.08
N HIS A 128 -37.18 7.70 -5.86
CA HIS A 128 -36.84 6.29 -5.68
C HIS A 128 -36.61 5.90 -4.22
N GLN A 129 -36.89 6.80 -3.25
CA GLN A 129 -36.63 6.57 -1.82
C GLN A 129 -37.19 5.26 -1.29
N GLY A 130 -38.44 4.94 -1.60
CA GLY A 130 -39.07 3.70 -1.16
C GLY A 130 -38.35 2.46 -1.70
N LYS A 131 -37.99 2.49 -3.00
CA LYS A 131 -37.28 1.38 -3.65
C LYS A 131 -35.88 1.17 -3.06
N VAL A 132 -35.12 2.25 -2.85
CA VAL A 132 -33.75 2.13 -2.32
C VAL A 132 -33.73 1.68 -0.86
N LEU A 133 -34.73 2.07 -0.07
CA LEU A 133 -34.90 1.57 1.30
C LEU A 133 -35.31 0.10 1.35
N ASP A 134 -36.14 -0.35 0.39
CA ASP A 134 -36.47 -1.78 0.22
C ASP A 134 -35.21 -2.61 -0.07
N LEU A 135 -34.36 -2.14 -1.00
CA LEU A 135 -33.08 -2.78 -1.32
C LEU A 135 -32.13 -2.79 -0.12
N MET A 136 -31.99 -1.68 0.58
CA MET A 136 -31.16 -1.59 1.79
C MET A 136 -31.64 -2.55 2.89
N ALA A 137 -32.94 -2.59 3.15
CA ALA A 137 -33.52 -3.47 4.15
C ALA A 137 -33.36 -4.95 3.76
N ASP A 138 -33.48 -5.28 2.47
CA ASP A 138 -33.32 -6.63 1.99
C ASP A 138 -31.87 -7.12 2.14
N VAL A 139 -30.87 -6.30 1.76
CA VAL A 139 -29.45 -6.60 1.98
C VAL A 139 -29.12 -6.68 3.48
N LEU A 140 -29.72 -5.81 4.30
CA LEU A 140 -29.46 -5.78 5.74
C LEU A 140 -30.09 -6.96 6.49
N PHE A 141 -31.29 -7.44 6.10
CA PHE A 141 -32.03 -8.43 6.87
C PHE A 141 -32.07 -9.83 6.27
N ASN A 142 -31.88 -9.92 4.98
CA ASN A 142 -32.08 -11.16 4.22
C ASN A 142 -30.87 -11.63 3.40
N PRO A 143 -29.60 -11.31 3.77
CA PRO A 143 -28.47 -11.79 2.98
C PRO A 143 -28.40 -13.32 3.00
N VAL A 144 -28.00 -13.96 1.90
CA VAL A 144 -27.94 -15.42 1.79
C VAL A 144 -26.54 -16.00 1.86
N PHE A 145 -25.50 -15.19 1.70
CA PHE A 145 -24.08 -15.59 1.77
C PHE A 145 -23.75 -16.82 0.90
N PRO A 146 -23.75 -16.71 -0.44
CA PRO A 146 -23.50 -17.86 -1.32
C PRO A 146 -22.04 -18.34 -1.23
N GLN A 147 -21.81 -19.66 -1.12
CA GLN A 147 -20.47 -20.24 -1.10
C GLN A 147 -19.65 -19.89 -2.37
N PRO A 148 -20.20 -19.93 -3.59
CA PRO A 148 -19.44 -19.54 -4.80
C PRO A 148 -18.93 -18.09 -4.77
N GLU A 149 -19.67 -17.18 -4.14
CA GLU A 149 -19.21 -15.78 -3.99
C GLU A 149 -18.05 -15.68 -3.00
N LEU A 150 -18.10 -16.40 -1.87
CA LEU A 150 -16.96 -16.47 -0.93
C LEU A 150 -15.72 -17.04 -1.62
N ASP A 151 -15.85 -18.11 -2.40
CA ASP A 151 -14.73 -18.74 -3.11
C ASP A 151 -14.11 -17.77 -4.12
N LYS A 152 -14.93 -17.03 -4.84
CA LYS A 152 -14.50 -15.97 -5.78
C LYS A 152 -13.76 -14.85 -5.05
N LEU A 153 -14.33 -14.33 -3.95
CA LEU A 153 -13.71 -13.26 -3.15
C LEU A 153 -12.38 -13.72 -2.54
N LYS A 154 -12.30 -14.96 -2.05
CA LYS A 154 -11.03 -15.53 -1.57
C LYS A 154 -9.99 -15.59 -2.67
N LYS A 155 -10.35 -16.04 -3.87
CA LYS A 155 -9.44 -16.06 -5.03
C LYS A 155 -8.94 -14.65 -5.38
N GLN A 156 -9.82 -13.66 -5.42
CA GLN A 156 -9.46 -12.27 -5.67
C GLN A 156 -8.51 -11.73 -4.59
N SER A 157 -8.82 -12.02 -3.30
CA SER A 157 -7.99 -11.61 -2.18
C SER A 157 -6.59 -12.25 -2.25
N LEU A 158 -6.49 -13.56 -2.55
CA LEU A 158 -5.20 -14.24 -2.72
C LEU A 158 -4.38 -13.64 -3.86
N THR A 159 -5.00 -13.28 -4.98
CA THR A 159 -4.34 -12.57 -6.08
C THR A 159 -3.84 -11.19 -5.63
N GLY A 160 -4.67 -10.42 -4.91
CA GLY A 160 -4.29 -9.13 -4.34
C GLY A 160 -3.11 -9.25 -3.36
N LEU A 161 -3.14 -10.24 -2.47
CA LEU A 161 -2.04 -10.50 -1.54
C LEU A 161 -0.73 -10.84 -2.28
N ALA A 162 -0.81 -11.64 -3.35
CA ALA A 162 0.36 -11.96 -4.18
C ALA A 162 0.96 -10.69 -4.82
N THR A 163 0.13 -9.80 -5.36
CA THR A 163 0.57 -8.53 -5.95
C THR A 163 1.21 -7.61 -4.91
N THR A 164 0.65 -7.53 -3.69
CA THR A 164 1.16 -6.66 -2.63
C THR A 164 2.42 -7.18 -1.92
N LYS A 165 2.85 -8.41 -2.20
CA LYS A 165 4.14 -8.93 -1.70
C LYS A 165 5.34 -8.15 -2.23
N ASP A 166 5.23 -7.62 -3.45
CA ASP A 166 6.31 -6.89 -4.11
C ASP A 166 6.12 -5.36 -4.10
N ASP A 167 5.07 -4.86 -3.45
CA ASP A 167 4.79 -3.43 -3.32
C ASP A 167 5.47 -2.85 -2.06
N PRO A 168 6.48 -1.96 -2.20
CA PRO A 168 7.19 -1.38 -1.07
C PRO A 168 6.30 -0.61 -0.10
N GLN A 169 5.23 0.05 -0.59
CA GLN A 169 4.28 0.79 0.25
C GLN A 169 3.42 -0.16 1.10
N ALA A 170 2.93 -1.24 0.49
CA ALA A 170 2.17 -2.26 1.20
C ALA A 170 3.02 -2.99 2.25
N ILE A 171 4.29 -3.27 1.93
CA ILE A 171 5.26 -3.86 2.87
C ILE A 171 5.52 -2.89 4.02
N SER A 172 5.79 -1.60 3.75
CA SER A 172 6.02 -0.57 4.78
C SER A 172 4.82 -0.42 5.70
N SER A 173 3.61 -0.33 5.16
CA SER A 173 2.38 -0.26 5.96
C SER A 173 2.18 -1.48 6.86
N ARG A 174 2.54 -2.67 6.39
CA ARG A 174 2.45 -3.92 7.15
C ARG A 174 3.49 -3.96 8.25
N LEU A 175 4.74 -3.60 7.92
CA LEU A 175 5.84 -3.49 8.88
C LEU A 175 5.52 -2.49 9.99
N SER A 176 5.13 -1.26 9.62
CA SER A 176 4.80 -0.20 10.59
C SER A 176 3.72 -0.65 11.57
N ARG A 177 2.65 -1.30 11.08
CA ARG A 177 1.60 -1.84 11.96
C ARG A 177 2.10 -2.96 12.86
N ALA A 178 2.88 -3.90 12.33
CA ALA A 178 3.40 -5.02 13.10
C ALA A 178 4.34 -4.56 14.22
N VAL A 179 5.25 -3.62 13.96
CA VAL A 179 6.18 -3.11 14.96
C VAL A 179 5.54 -2.15 15.95
N LEU A 180 4.54 -1.38 15.52
CA LEU A 180 3.86 -0.39 16.36
C LEU A 180 2.87 -1.03 17.33
N TYR A 181 2.06 -1.96 16.84
CA TYR A 181 0.96 -2.53 17.62
C TYR A 181 1.23 -3.96 18.11
N GLY A 182 2.11 -4.69 17.42
CA GLY A 182 2.25 -6.12 17.63
C GLY A 182 1.08 -6.93 17.06
N LYS A 183 1.29 -8.21 16.80
CA LYS A 183 0.31 -9.11 16.16
C LYS A 183 -0.92 -9.42 16.99
N ASN A 184 -0.82 -9.32 18.31
CA ASN A 184 -1.92 -9.59 19.24
C ASN A 184 -2.81 -8.36 19.46
N HIS A 185 -2.71 -7.38 18.58
CA HIS A 185 -3.54 -6.18 18.57
C HIS A 185 -4.30 -6.10 17.23
N PRO A 186 -5.59 -5.70 17.22
CA PRO A 186 -6.39 -5.67 15.97
C PRO A 186 -5.83 -4.74 14.89
N TYR A 187 -5.00 -3.75 15.26
CA TYR A 187 -4.35 -2.87 14.29
C TYR A 187 -3.00 -3.40 13.80
N GLY A 188 -2.42 -4.38 14.49
CA GLY A 188 -1.12 -4.98 14.16
C GLY A 188 -1.21 -6.28 13.39
N GLU A 189 -2.36 -6.97 13.44
CA GLU A 189 -2.55 -8.18 12.65
C GLU A 189 -2.61 -7.88 11.14
N SER A 190 -2.21 -8.85 10.35
CA SER A 190 -2.23 -8.74 8.89
C SER A 190 -2.88 -9.95 8.26
N GLN A 191 -3.69 -9.70 7.23
CA GLN A 191 -4.24 -10.76 6.40
C GLN A 191 -3.10 -11.47 5.65
N THR A 192 -3.15 -12.80 5.62
CA THR A 192 -2.19 -13.66 4.93
C THR A 192 -2.93 -14.63 4.01
N GLU A 193 -2.19 -15.36 3.17
CA GLU A 193 -2.78 -16.44 2.37
C GLU A 193 -3.40 -17.51 3.26
N GLN A 194 -2.74 -17.86 4.38
CA GLN A 194 -3.24 -18.86 5.29
C GLN A 194 -4.51 -18.40 6.01
N THR A 195 -4.51 -17.18 6.57
CA THR A 195 -5.71 -16.65 7.24
C THR A 195 -6.88 -16.51 6.27
N THR A 196 -6.62 -16.07 5.03
CA THR A 196 -7.64 -16.03 3.97
C THR A 196 -8.23 -17.40 3.66
N LYS A 197 -7.40 -18.45 3.57
CA LYS A 197 -7.85 -19.84 3.34
C LYS A 197 -8.68 -20.36 4.51
N ASN A 198 -8.38 -19.98 5.73
CA ASN A 198 -9.07 -20.42 6.95
C ASN A 198 -10.48 -19.83 7.10
N ILE A 199 -10.80 -18.72 6.48
CA ILE A 199 -12.12 -18.09 6.55
C ILE A 199 -13.18 -19.01 5.95
N THR A 200 -14.25 -19.27 6.69
CA THR A 200 -15.38 -20.12 6.28
C THR A 200 -16.66 -19.31 6.10
N LEU A 201 -17.65 -19.92 5.48
CA LEU A 201 -18.99 -19.32 5.35
C LEU A 201 -19.68 -19.16 6.71
N GLU A 202 -19.41 -20.08 7.64
CA GLU A 202 -19.89 -20.03 9.02
C GLU A 202 -19.34 -18.81 9.75
N ASP A 203 -18.08 -18.45 9.53
CA ASP A 203 -17.47 -17.26 10.13
C ASP A 203 -18.15 -15.97 9.64
N VAL A 204 -18.44 -15.88 8.35
CA VAL A 204 -19.17 -14.75 7.75
C VAL A 204 -20.57 -14.64 8.38
N LYS A 205 -21.31 -15.75 8.47
CA LYS A 205 -22.64 -15.80 9.08
C LYS A 205 -22.60 -15.43 10.57
N ALA A 206 -21.63 -15.98 11.30
CA ALA A 206 -21.46 -15.71 12.73
C ALA A 206 -21.16 -14.23 12.98
N TYR A 207 -20.27 -13.62 12.17
CA TYR A 207 -19.99 -12.19 12.23
C TYR A 207 -21.26 -11.37 12.02
N TYR A 208 -21.98 -11.60 10.93
CA TYR A 208 -23.22 -10.89 10.64
C TYR A 208 -24.24 -11.03 11.77
N GLN A 209 -24.48 -12.26 12.26
CA GLN A 209 -25.43 -12.52 13.34
C GLN A 209 -25.07 -11.83 14.65
N THR A 210 -23.78 -11.69 14.93
CA THR A 210 -23.28 -11.08 16.18
C THR A 210 -23.36 -9.57 16.13
N TYR A 211 -22.92 -8.94 15.03
CA TYR A 211 -22.63 -7.50 15.03
C TYR A 211 -23.69 -6.65 14.33
N PHE A 212 -24.52 -7.20 13.43
CA PHE A 212 -25.57 -6.40 12.80
C PHE A 212 -26.80 -6.29 13.72
N LYS A 213 -26.71 -5.36 14.69
CA LYS A 213 -27.72 -5.13 15.71
C LYS A 213 -28.10 -3.64 15.80
N PRO A 214 -29.41 -3.31 15.98
CA PRO A 214 -29.87 -1.91 16.02
C PRO A 214 -29.37 -1.14 17.22
N ASN A 215 -29.15 -1.80 18.36
CA ASN A 215 -28.74 -1.17 19.61
C ASN A 215 -27.28 -0.65 19.62
N ILE A 216 -26.50 -1.01 18.61
CA ILE A 216 -25.16 -0.44 18.34
C ILE A 216 -25.13 0.37 17.04
N ALA A 217 -26.29 0.60 16.41
CA ALA A 217 -26.37 1.20 15.09
C ALA A 217 -26.78 2.67 15.17
N TYR A 218 -26.21 3.44 14.26
CA TYR A 218 -26.55 4.83 13.98
C TYR A 218 -26.98 4.93 12.52
N LEU A 219 -28.07 5.63 12.24
CA LEU A 219 -28.53 5.88 10.88
C LEU A 219 -28.49 7.39 10.58
N ALA A 220 -27.60 7.81 9.71
CA ALA A 220 -27.56 9.16 9.19
C ALA A 220 -28.40 9.27 7.91
N ILE A 221 -29.31 10.23 7.86
CA ILE A 221 -30.20 10.50 6.73
C ILE A 221 -29.93 11.94 6.28
N VAL A 222 -29.57 12.10 5.00
CA VAL A 222 -29.27 13.40 4.42
C VAL A 222 -30.02 13.57 3.11
N GLY A 223 -30.69 14.69 2.93
CA GLY A 223 -31.35 15.02 1.66
C GLY A 223 -32.74 15.64 1.80
N ASP A 224 -33.53 15.50 0.76
CA ASP A 224 -34.89 16.04 0.67
C ASP A 224 -35.90 15.18 1.47
N ILE A 225 -35.73 15.18 2.77
CA ILE A 225 -36.57 14.46 3.74
C ILE A 225 -36.57 15.22 5.07
N ASP A 226 -37.73 15.37 5.67
CA ASP A 226 -37.83 15.93 7.03
C ASP A 226 -37.93 14.82 8.07
N LYS A 227 -37.88 15.23 9.36
CA LYS A 227 -37.89 14.31 10.49
C LYS A 227 -39.16 13.46 10.55
N ALA A 228 -40.31 14.03 10.27
CA ALA A 228 -41.59 13.30 10.36
C ALA A 228 -41.66 12.20 9.30
N GLU A 229 -41.29 12.51 8.07
CA GLU A 229 -41.17 11.52 7.00
C GLU A 229 -40.11 10.48 7.33
N ALA A 230 -38.92 10.90 7.79
CA ALA A 230 -37.84 10.00 8.22
C ALA A 230 -38.30 9.03 9.31
N GLN A 231 -39.00 9.51 10.35
CA GLN A 231 -39.57 8.65 11.40
C GLN A 231 -40.52 7.59 10.83
N LYS A 232 -41.37 7.98 9.89
CA LYS A 232 -42.32 7.05 9.27
C LYS A 232 -41.60 5.96 8.49
N VAL A 233 -40.68 6.32 7.59
CA VAL A 233 -39.99 5.34 6.74
C VAL A 233 -39.01 4.48 7.54
N VAL A 234 -38.29 5.05 8.50
CA VAL A 234 -37.36 4.28 9.34
C VAL A 234 -38.10 3.29 10.24
N ASN A 235 -39.23 3.67 10.83
CA ASN A 235 -40.08 2.72 11.56
C ASN A 235 -40.60 1.59 10.66
N GLN A 236 -41.01 1.92 9.45
CA GLN A 236 -41.53 0.93 8.50
C GLN A 236 -40.47 -0.12 8.12
N TYR A 237 -39.25 0.30 7.81
CA TYR A 237 -38.21 -0.59 7.29
C TYR A 237 -37.31 -1.20 8.38
N PHE A 238 -37.07 -0.51 9.48
CA PHE A 238 -36.10 -0.92 10.53
C PHE A 238 -36.75 -1.16 11.89
N GLY A 239 -38.01 -0.88 12.08
CA GLY A 239 -38.70 -1.00 13.39
C GLY A 239 -38.73 -2.41 13.95
N THR A 240 -38.75 -3.44 13.10
CA THR A 240 -38.76 -4.87 13.48
C THR A 240 -37.39 -5.46 13.70
N TRP A 241 -36.31 -4.70 13.45
CA TRP A 241 -34.94 -5.16 13.64
C TRP A 241 -34.65 -5.46 15.10
N LYS A 242 -34.22 -6.71 15.38
CA LYS A 242 -34.11 -7.21 16.75
C LYS A 242 -32.78 -6.80 17.39
N MET A 243 -32.86 -6.27 18.60
CA MET A 243 -31.70 -6.05 19.45
C MET A 243 -30.98 -7.35 19.79
N GLY A 244 -29.71 -7.23 20.18
CA GLY A 244 -28.92 -8.37 20.65
C GLY A 244 -27.72 -7.93 21.48
N VAL A 245 -27.11 -8.89 22.16
CA VAL A 245 -25.85 -8.67 22.87
C VAL A 245 -24.73 -8.65 21.87
N VAL A 246 -23.89 -7.61 21.93
CA VAL A 246 -22.71 -7.47 21.11
C VAL A 246 -21.49 -7.53 22.03
N PRO A 247 -20.49 -8.36 21.74
CA PRO A 247 -19.26 -8.43 22.52
C PRO A 247 -18.50 -7.10 22.53
N THR A 248 -17.87 -6.81 23.66
CA THR A 248 -16.94 -5.69 23.81
C THR A 248 -15.54 -6.21 24.07
N PHE A 249 -14.54 -5.51 23.56
CA PHE A 249 -13.14 -5.90 23.66
C PHE A 249 -12.30 -4.77 24.21
N THR A 250 -11.29 -5.12 24.98
CA THR A 250 -10.28 -4.20 25.50
C THR A 250 -8.90 -4.72 25.12
N TYR A 251 -8.06 -3.81 24.65
CA TYR A 251 -6.69 -4.14 24.28
C TYR A 251 -5.74 -3.25 25.05
N PRO A 252 -4.57 -3.78 25.47
CA PRO A 252 -3.56 -2.95 26.11
C PRO A 252 -3.05 -1.89 25.13
N MET A 253 -2.73 -0.72 25.65
CA MET A 253 -2.05 0.31 24.89
C MET A 253 -0.69 -0.23 24.43
N PRO A 254 -0.32 -0.14 23.16
CA PRO A 254 1.03 -0.51 22.69
C PRO A 254 2.10 0.25 23.47
N VAL A 255 3.15 -0.47 23.84
CA VAL A 255 4.25 0.13 24.60
C VAL A 255 5.10 0.95 23.63
N ARG A 256 5.34 2.22 23.97
CA ARG A 256 6.31 3.03 23.23
C ARG A 256 7.70 2.40 23.31
N ALA A 257 8.47 2.50 22.24
CA ALA A 257 9.85 2.07 22.25
C ALA A 257 10.63 2.73 23.40
N ALA A 258 11.52 1.99 24.03
CA ALA A 258 12.36 2.54 25.11
C ALA A 258 13.35 3.59 24.57
N LYS A 259 13.80 3.40 23.34
CA LYS A 259 14.70 4.28 22.59
C LYS A 259 14.34 4.21 21.10
N GLN A 260 14.82 5.16 20.31
CA GLN A 260 14.71 5.12 18.87
C GLN A 260 15.30 3.82 18.30
N ALA A 261 14.61 3.19 17.36
CA ALA A 261 15.00 1.93 16.72
C ALA A 261 14.64 1.96 15.24
N VAL A 262 15.33 1.16 14.45
CA VAL A 262 15.11 1.03 13.01
C VAL A 262 14.62 -0.39 12.71
N ALA A 263 13.48 -0.49 12.03
CA ALA A 263 12.96 -1.73 11.48
C ALA A 263 13.14 -1.70 9.96
N LEU A 264 13.90 -2.64 9.42
CA LEU A 264 14.28 -2.68 8.00
C LEU A 264 13.71 -3.92 7.32
N VAL A 265 13.03 -3.74 6.19
CA VAL A 265 12.79 -4.82 5.23
C VAL A 265 13.73 -4.64 4.04
N ASP A 266 14.63 -5.63 3.85
CA ASP A 266 15.52 -5.63 2.70
C ASP A 266 14.75 -5.96 1.42
N ARG A 267 14.86 -5.07 0.45
CA ARG A 267 14.34 -5.24 -0.90
C ARG A 267 15.41 -4.78 -1.89
N SER A 268 16.30 -5.70 -2.23
CA SER A 268 17.52 -5.44 -3.01
C SER A 268 17.26 -4.81 -4.39
N SER A 269 16.09 -5.06 -4.99
CA SER A 269 15.68 -4.46 -6.28
C SER A 269 15.11 -3.05 -6.18
N SER A 270 14.94 -2.51 -4.97
CA SER A 270 14.36 -1.17 -4.78
C SER A 270 15.35 -0.07 -5.15
N VAL A 271 14.92 0.84 -6.02
CA VAL A 271 15.64 2.08 -6.36
C VAL A 271 15.22 3.25 -5.46
N GLN A 272 14.19 3.05 -4.65
CA GLN A 272 13.69 3.98 -3.65
C GLN A 272 13.50 3.28 -2.32
N SER A 273 13.65 4.04 -1.23
CA SER A 273 13.28 3.62 0.10
C SER A 273 11.95 4.26 0.51
N VAL A 274 11.06 3.46 1.09
CA VAL A 274 9.88 3.95 1.80
C VAL A 274 10.24 4.10 3.27
N ILE A 275 10.09 5.29 3.81
CA ILE A 275 10.41 5.63 5.19
C ILE A 275 9.11 5.99 5.91
N ASP A 276 8.91 5.46 7.12
CA ASP A 276 7.85 5.88 8.04
C ASP A 276 8.42 5.98 9.46
N VAL A 277 8.27 7.16 10.07
CA VAL A 277 8.74 7.48 11.42
C VAL A 277 7.51 7.57 12.32
N THR A 278 7.31 6.62 13.22
CA THR A 278 6.03 6.44 13.91
C THR A 278 6.16 6.19 15.41
N GLN A 279 5.14 6.62 16.18
CA GLN A 279 4.96 6.26 17.59
C GLN A 279 3.47 6.19 17.94
N PRO A 280 3.06 5.36 18.94
CA PRO A 280 1.70 5.33 19.42
C PRO A 280 1.42 6.55 20.31
N VAL A 281 0.18 7.05 20.29
CA VAL A 281 -0.28 8.13 21.14
C VAL A 281 -1.64 7.81 21.74
N ALA A 282 -1.82 8.07 23.04
CA ALA A 282 -3.13 7.98 23.69
C ALA A 282 -3.90 9.26 23.40
N MET A 283 -4.71 9.26 22.35
CA MET A 283 -5.53 10.41 21.96
C MET A 283 -6.83 9.96 21.32
N LYS A 284 -7.93 10.57 21.77
CA LYS A 284 -9.29 10.35 21.24
C LYS A 284 -9.85 11.67 20.71
N ILE A 285 -10.82 11.57 19.82
CA ILE A 285 -11.61 12.73 19.40
C ILE A 285 -12.34 13.27 20.64
N GLY A 286 -12.17 14.56 20.93
CA GLY A 286 -12.74 15.20 22.11
C GLY A 286 -11.76 15.42 23.26
N ASP A 287 -10.59 14.79 23.24
CA ASP A 287 -9.55 15.08 24.21
C ASP A 287 -9.06 16.54 24.11
N ALA A 288 -8.54 17.07 25.20
CA ALA A 288 -8.08 18.46 25.27
C ALA A 288 -7.02 18.79 24.21
N ASP A 289 -6.15 17.84 23.90
CA ASP A 289 -5.08 18.01 22.92
C ASP A 289 -5.51 17.74 21.46
N TYR A 290 -6.75 17.32 21.20
CA TYR A 290 -7.15 16.93 19.86
C TYR A 290 -7.09 18.08 18.84
N ILE A 291 -7.61 19.27 19.16
CA ILE A 291 -7.58 20.41 18.23
C ILE A 291 -6.17 20.99 18.10
N SER A 292 -5.43 21.10 19.21
CA SER A 292 -4.04 21.57 19.18
C SER A 292 -3.11 20.61 18.44
N SER A 293 -3.34 19.29 18.51
CA SER A 293 -2.60 18.30 17.71
C SER A 293 -2.84 18.43 16.21
N ARG A 294 -4.05 18.84 15.81
CA ARG A 294 -4.37 19.14 14.40
C ARG A 294 -3.55 20.33 13.88
N LEU A 295 -3.43 21.39 14.71
CA LEU A 295 -2.56 22.54 14.39
C LEU A 295 -1.09 22.14 14.35
N LEU A 296 -0.64 21.36 15.32
CA LEU A 296 0.71 20.83 15.39
C LEU A 296 1.07 20.02 14.13
N ASN A 297 0.18 19.09 13.73
CA ASN A 297 0.36 18.31 12.53
C ASN A 297 0.38 19.15 11.26
N GLN A 298 -0.49 20.16 11.16
CA GLN A 298 -0.53 21.05 10.00
C GLN A 298 0.81 21.77 9.79
N ILE A 299 1.48 22.13 10.90
CA ILE A 299 2.80 22.76 10.88
C ILE A 299 3.89 21.75 10.51
N LEU A 300 3.85 20.52 11.09
CA LEU A 300 4.89 19.51 10.87
C LEU A 300 4.88 18.98 9.44
N GLY A 301 3.74 18.42 8.98
CA GLY A 301 3.65 17.71 7.72
C GLY A 301 2.25 17.65 7.12
N GLY A 302 1.32 18.53 7.54
CA GLY A 302 -0.08 18.48 7.12
C GLY A 302 -0.37 19.03 5.72
N GLY A 303 0.60 19.59 5.02
CA GLY A 303 0.41 20.17 3.69
C GLY A 303 1.71 20.64 3.04
N SER A 304 1.60 21.21 1.83
CA SER A 304 2.75 21.65 1.03
C SER A 304 3.54 22.84 1.62
N ALA A 305 3.02 23.48 2.65
CA ALA A 305 3.68 24.59 3.34
C ALA A 305 4.21 24.18 4.73
N SER A 306 4.17 22.90 5.05
CA SER A 306 4.66 22.32 6.31
C SER A 306 6.18 22.17 6.32
N ARG A 307 6.75 21.99 7.51
CA ARG A 307 8.21 21.84 7.70
C ARG A 307 8.78 20.69 6.89
N LEU A 308 8.18 19.49 7.02
CA LEU A 308 8.67 18.30 6.32
C LEU A 308 8.63 18.47 4.79
N PHE A 309 7.56 19.02 4.26
CA PHE A 309 7.43 19.21 2.83
C PHE A 309 8.46 20.25 2.31
N MET A 310 8.58 21.39 2.99
CA MET A 310 9.53 22.43 2.61
C MET A 310 10.97 21.94 2.70
N ASN A 311 11.33 21.21 3.77
CA ASN A 311 12.68 20.69 3.96
C ASN A 311 12.99 19.58 2.93
N LEU A 312 12.27 18.46 2.95
CA LEU A 312 12.65 17.27 2.18
C LEU A 312 12.38 17.40 0.67
N ARG A 313 11.34 18.16 0.28
CA ARG A 313 11.01 18.36 -1.13
C ARG A 313 11.65 19.62 -1.71
N GLU A 314 11.33 20.80 -1.12
CA GLU A 314 11.70 22.06 -1.74
C GLU A 314 13.20 22.38 -1.57
N ASP A 315 13.74 22.20 -0.35
CA ASP A 315 15.14 22.53 -0.06
C ASP A 315 16.11 21.41 -0.47
N LYS A 316 15.79 20.15 -0.17
CA LYS A 316 16.69 19.01 -0.37
C LYS A 316 16.43 18.22 -1.66
N GLY A 317 15.22 18.27 -2.21
CA GLY A 317 14.87 17.51 -3.41
C GLY A 317 14.96 15.98 -3.24
N PHE A 318 14.78 15.47 -2.03
CA PHE A 318 14.90 14.03 -1.74
C PHE A 318 13.68 13.22 -2.18
N THR A 319 12.52 13.88 -2.21
CA THR A 319 11.20 13.25 -2.45
C THR A 319 10.27 14.16 -3.24
N TYR A 320 9.18 13.61 -3.77
CA TYR A 320 8.05 14.36 -4.30
C TYR A 320 7.13 14.94 -3.21
N GLY A 321 7.25 14.47 -1.97
CA GLY A 321 6.52 14.97 -0.82
C GLY A 321 6.82 14.19 0.44
N ALA A 322 6.89 14.89 1.57
CA ALA A 322 7.01 14.34 2.90
C ALA A 322 5.88 14.90 3.76
N TYR A 323 5.14 14.02 4.42
CA TYR A 323 3.94 14.36 5.15
C TYR A 323 3.93 13.74 6.54
N SER A 324 3.09 14.28 7.42
CA SER A 324 2.83 13.68 8.74
C SER A 324 1.33 13.58 9.02
N SER A 325 0.97 12.68 9.93
CA SER A 325 -0.34 12.63 10.55
C SER A 325 -0.22 12.48 12.07
N ILE A 326 -1.18 13.05 12.79
CA ILE A 326 -1.43 12.82 14.22
C ILE A 326 -2.87 12.39 14.34
N ASP A 327 -3.09 11.09 14.44
CA ASP A 327 -4.40 10.48 14.38
C ASP A 327 -4.92 10.15 15.79
N ALA A 328 -6.18 10.51 16.03
CA ALA A 328 -6.92 10.11 17.21
C ALA A 328 -7.75 8.87 16.92
N ASP A 329 -7.75 7.93 17.83
CA ASP A 329 -8.50 6.68 17.68
C ASP A 329 -9.13 6.24 19.01
N LYS A 330 -10.12 5.35 18.94
CA LYS A 330 -10.83 4.82 20.11
C LYS A 330 -9.92 3.97 21.01
N LEU A 331 -9.03 3.20 20.43
CA LEU A 331 -8.06 2.33 21.14
C LEU A 331 -6.72 3.04 21.31
N VAL A 332 -6.09 3.38 20.18
CA VAL A 332 -4.76 3.99 20.16
C VAL A 332 -4.57 4.81 18.89
N GLY A 333 -4.26 6.08 19.06
CA GLY A 333 -3.85 6.97 17.98
C GLY A 333 -2.38 6.78 17.61
N THR A 334 -1.96 7.43 16.54
CA THR A 334 -0.58 7.40 16.04
C THR A 334 -0.08 8.78 15.68
N ILE A 335 1.22 8.95 15.82
CA ILE A 335 1.97 10.02 15.17
C ILE A 335 2.84 9.35 14.13
N SER A 336 2.72 9.75 12.89
CA SER A 336 3.55 9.22 11.79
C SER A 336 4.04 10.34 10.88
N ALA A 337 5.21 10.14 10.28
CA ALA A 337 5.78 10.99 9.25
C ALA A 337 6.43 10.11 8.20
N SER A 338 6.14 10.32 6.91
CA SER A 338 6.55 9.39 5.86
C SER A 338 6.91 10.06 4.54
N ALA A 339 7.77 9.40 3.79
CA ALA A 339 8.11 9.73 2.40
C ALA A 339 8.67 8.52 1.65
N SER A 340 8.60 8.58 0.31
CA SER A 340 9.43 7.76 -0.58
C SER A 340 10.58 8.60 -1.10
N VAL A 341 11.80 8.11 -0.92
CA VAL A 341 13.03 8.83 -1.31
C VAL A 341 13.93 7.95 -2.17
N ARG A 342 14.85 8.52 -2.93
CA ARG A 342 15.89 7.73 -3.62
C ARG A 342 16.75 7.00 -2.59
N SER A 343 17.17 5.76 -2.91
CA SER A 343 17.93 4.90 -1.96
C SER A 343 19.20 5.58 -1.45
N GLU A 344 19.91 6.33 -2.29
CA GLU A 344 21.16 7.02 -1.96
C GLU A 344 21.05 8.07 -0.84
N VAL A 345 19.84 8.68 -0.67
CA VAL A 345 19.56 9.74 0.32
C VAL A 345 18.69 9.27 1.48
N THR A 346 18.53 7.96 1.67
CA THR A 346 17.66 7.39 2.70
C THR A 346 18.04 7.84 4.10
N ASP A 347 19.30 7.73 4.45
CA ASP A 347 19.84 8.15 5.76
C ASP A 347 19.70 9.66 5.99
N SER A 348 19.97 10.44 4.96
CA SER A 348 19.80 11.90 5.01
C SER A 348 18.34 12.29 5.21
N ALA A 349 17.40 11.61 4.54
CA ALA A 349 15.97 11.85 4.72
C ALA A 349 15.50 11.45 6.14
N VAL A 350 15.96 10.33 6.67
CA VAL A 350 15.68 9.93 8.06
C VAL A 350 16.22 10.98 9.04
N TYR A 351 17.44 11.49 8.79
CA TYR A 351 18.00 12.57 9.61
C TYR A 351 17.09 13.80 9.61
N GLU A 352 16.61 14.23 8.45
CA GLU A 352 15.73 15.41 8.34
C GLU A 352 14.37 15.19 9.01
N PHE A 353 13.79 13.98 8.94
CA PHE A 353 12.58 13.64 9.70
C PHE A 353 12.80 13.80 11.21
N VAL A 354 13.86 13.18 11.73
CA VAL A 354 14.20 13.25 13.16
C VAL A 354 14.52 14.69 13.56
N TYR A 355 15.25 15.42 12.73
CA TYR A 355 15.61 16.82 12.95
C TYR A 355 14.37 17.72 13.06
N GLU A 356 13.41 17.62 12.14
CA GLU A 356 12.20 18.45 12.16
C GLU A 356 11.30 18.10 13.35
N ILE A 357 11.12 16.81 13.65
CA ILE A 357 10.37 16.36 14.82
C ILE A 357 11.01 16.88 16.12
N LYS A 358 12.34 16.78 16.25
CA LYS A 358 13.07 17.26 17.40
C LYS A 358 13.02 18.77 17.54
N ASN A 359 13.21 19.51 16.46
CA ASN A 359 13.09 20.96 16.43
C ASN A 359 11.68 21.45 16.82
N LEU A 360 10.64 20.71 16.37
CA LEU A 360 9.27 21.02 16.75
C LEU A 360 9.05 20.96 18.26
N VAL A 361 9.65 19.99 18.93
CA VAL A 361 9.55 19.83 20.41
C VAL A 361 10.48 20.79 21.15
N ASP A 362 11.74 20.93 20.71
CA ASP A 362 12.77 21.68 21.44
C ASP A 362 12.66 23.18 21.22
N LYS A 363 12.48 23.62 19.97
CA LYS A 363 12.41 25.04 19.58
C LYS A 363 10.98 25.56 19.51
N GLY A 364 10.00 24.65 19.36
CA GLY A 364 8.59 24.99 19.22
C GLY A 364 8.22 25.53 17.84
N VAL A 365 7.05 26.14 17.77
CA VAL A 365 6.48 26.73 16.55
C VAL A 365 6.57 28.25 16.60
N THR A 366 6.64 28.88 15.42
CA THR A 366 6.59 30.34 15.29
C THR A 366 5.13 30.83 15.20
N GLN A 367 4.93 32.13 15.46
CA GLN A 367 3.61 32.76 15.30
C GLN A 367 3.13 32.74 13.84
N GLU A 368 4.05 32.84 12.89
CA GLU A 368 3.73 32.78 11.47
C GLU A 368 3.22 31.39 11.07
N GLU A 369 3.91 30.32 11.45
CA GLU A 369 3.47 28.93 11.22
C GLU A 369 2.10 28.67 11.82
N LEU A 370 1.89 29.11 13.07
CA LEU A 370 0.60 28.95 13.73
C LEU A 370 -0.53 29.70 13.01
N ASN A 371 -0.29 30.95 12.58
CA ASN A 371 -1.29 31.73 11.86
C ASN A 371 -1.64 31.06 10.51
N LYS A 372 -0.66 30.53 9.79
CA LYS A 372 -0.86 29.81 8.55
C LYS A 372 -1.65 28.53 8.75
N ALA A 373 -1.27 27.72 9.74
CA ALA A 373 -1.99 26.48 10.07
C ALA A 373 -3.44 26.74 10.46
N LYS A 374 -3.71 27.78 11.25
CA LYS A 374 -5.08 28.21 11.60
C LYS A 374 -5.89 28.56 10.35
N ALA A 375 -5.32 29.36 9.44
CA ALA A 375 -5.99 29.77 8.22
C ALA A 375 -6.33 28.57 7.32
N GLU A 376 -5.39 27.64 7.14
CA GLU A 376 -5.56 26.44 6.32
C GLU A 376 -6.64 25.49 6.91
N LEU A 377 -6.59 25.24 8.21
CA LEU A 377 -7.59 24.38 8.89
C LEU A 377 -8.98 25.04 8.93
N ALA A 378 -9.05 26.36 9.17
CA ALA A 378 -10.31 27.08 9.14
C ALA A 378 -10.92 27.07 7.72
N GLY A 379 -10.11 27.30 6.70
CA GLY A 379 -10.54 27.23 5.29
C GLY A 379 -11.01 25.82 4.91
N SER A 380 -10.29 24.78 5.33
CA SER A 380 -10.67 23.39 5.11
C SER A 380 -11.98 23.02 5.82
N PHE A 381 -12.14 23.45 7.06
CA PHE A 381 -13.37 23.25 7.81
C PHE A 381 -14.56 23.95 7.12
N GLY A 382 -14.39 25.23 6.70
CA GLY A 382 -15.42 25.95 5.97
C GLY A 382 -15.86 25.25 4.68
N ARG A 383 -14.90 24.81 3.86
CA ARG A 383 -15.19 24.04 2.64
C ARG A 383 -15.90 22.71 2.92
N SER A 384 -15.57 22.03 4.02
CA SER A 384 -16.21 20.76 4.36
C SER A 384 -17.73 20.91 4.61
N LEU A 385 -18.17 22.06 5.07
CA LEU A 385 -19.60 22.34 5.36
C LEU A 385 -20.46 22.54 4.09
N GLU A 386 -19.83 22.72 2.93
CA GLU A 386 -20.54 22.70 1.65
C GLU A 386 -21.16 21.34 1.34
N GLN A 387 -20.63 20.29 1.96
CA GLN A 387 -21.12 18.93 1.84
C GLN A 387 -22.18 18.64 2.93
N PRO A 388 -23.45 18.39 2.55
CA PRO A 388 -24.51 18.13 3.53
C PRO A 388 -24.23 16.94 4.47
N GLY A 389 -23.49 15.95 3.99
CA GLY A 389 -23.05 14.79 4.77
C GLY A 389 -22.12 15.15 5.95
N THR A 390 -21.42 16.29 5.89
CA THR A 390 -20.54 16.74 6.97
C THR A 390 -21.32 17.03 8.25
N VAL A 391 -22.49 17.66 8.15
CA VAL A 391 -23.36 17.95 9.30
C VAL A 391 -23.87 16.65 9.94
N ALA A 392 -24.25 15.66 9.13
CA ALA A 392 -24.64 14.34 9.62
C ALA A 392 -23.49 13.62 10.32
N ASN A 393 -22.27 13.69 9.77
CA ASN A 393 -21.07 13.13 10.39
C ASN A 393 -20.73 13.84 11.73
N PHE A 394 -20.94 15.15 11.83
CA PHE A 394 -20.74 15.87 13.08
C PHE A 394 -21.72 15.41 14.16
N ALA A 395 -22.99 15.25 13.83
CA ALA A 395 -24.00 14.75 14.76
C ALA A 395 -23.69 13.29 15.17
N LEU A 396 -23.28 12.46 14.21
CA LEU A 396 -22.87 11.08 14.44
C LEU A 396 -21.66 11.02 15.38
N ASN A 397 -20.60 11.79 15.09
CA ASN A 397 -19.39 11.83 15.92
C ASN A 397 -19.68 12.38 17.33
N THR A 398 -20.55 13.40 17.44
CA THR A 398 -21.00 13.91 18.72
C THR A 398 -21.61 12.80 19.57
N ALA A 399 -22.42 11.94 18.98
CA ALA A 399 -23.04 10.81 19.67
C ALA A 399 -22.05 9.66 19.95
N ARG A 400 -21.18 9.32 18.98
CA ARG A 400 -20.21 8.20 19.09
C ARG A 400 -19.12 8.46 20.11
N TYR A 401 -18.61 9.70 20.15
CA TYR A 401 -17.50 10.10 21.02
C TYR A 401 -17.97 10.87 22.25
N ASN A 402 -19.29 10.95 22.48
CA ASN A 402 -19.90 11.69 23.59
C ASN A 402 -19.38 13.13 23.71
N LEU A 403 -19.29 13.82 22.55
CA LEU A 403 -18.81 15.21 22.53
C LEU A 403 -19.86 16.19 23.05
N PRO A 404 -19.44 17.37 23.52
CA PRO A 404 -20.38 18.49 23.80
C PRO A 404 -21.23 18.81 22.55
N LYS A 405 -22.49 19.16 22.74
CA LYS A 405 -23.41 19.44 21.63
C LYS A 405 -22.93 20.58 20.72
N ASP A 406 -22.23 21.55 21.28
CA ASP A 406 -21.65 22.70 20.60
C ASP A 406 -20.22 22.50 20.10
N TYR A 407 -19.69 21.25 20.15
CA TYR A 407 -18.31 20.95 19.84
C TYR A 407 -17.89 21.49 18.47
N TYR A 408 -18.65 21.18 17.43
CA TYR A 408 -18.35 21.63 16.07
C TYR A 408 -18.74 23.09 15.83
N ALA A 409 -19.77 23.60 16.49
CA ALA A 409 -20.16 25.02 16.43
C ALA A 409 -19.08 25.94 17.02
N THR A 410 -18.40 25.50 18.06
CA THR A 410 -17.30 26.24 18.71
C THR A 410 -15.92 25.90 18.19
N TYR A 411 -15.81 24.97 17.20
CA TYR A 411 -14.53 24.49 16.68
C TYR A 411 -13.59 25.60 16.20
N LEU A 412 -14.09 26.52 15.35
CA LEU A 412 -13.27 27.62 14.84
C LEU A 412 -12.87 28.61 15.93
N GLN A 413 -13.74 28.86 16.89
CA GLN A 413 -13.42 29.72 18.04
C GLN A 413 -12.29 29.10 18.87
N LYS A 414 -12.37 27.79 19.15
CA LYS A 414 -11.32 27.05 19.86
C LYS A 414 -10.03 27.00 19.04
N LEU A 415 -10.11 26.70 17.73
CA LEU A 415 -8.95 26.69 16.83
C LEU A 415 -8.19 28.03 16.88
N ASN A 416 -8.94 29.15 16.83
CA ASN A 416 -8.34 30.48 16.85
C ASN A 416 -7.81 30.91 18.21
N SER A 417 -8.30 30.34 19.32
CA SER A 417 -7.85 30.68 20.68
C SER A 417 -6.47 30.13 21.02
N TYR A 418 -5.99 29.06 20.35
CA TYR A 418 -4.69 28.47 20.66
C TYR A 418 -3.55 29.44 20.40
N THR A 419 -2.61 29.51 21.34
CA THR A 419 -1.38 30.31 21.26
C THR A 419 -0.18 29.43 20.89
N VAL A 420 0.94 30.06 20.56
CA VAL A 420 2.25 29.37 20.36
C VAL A 420 2.60 28.54 21.60
N ALA A 421 2.36 29.07 22.79
CA ALA A 421 2.65 28.36 24.05
C ALA A 421 1.81 27.07 24.18
N ASP A 422 0.54 27.10 23.78
CA ASP A 422 -0.35 25.93 23.82
C ASP A 422 0.13 24.83 22.87
N ILE A 423 0.50 25.20 21.63
CA ILE A 423 1.00 24.23 20.64
C ILE A 423 2.32 23.62 21.08
N ASN A 424 3.24 24.43 21.62
CA ASN A 424 4.50 23.95 22.16
C ASN A 424 4.31 23.01 23.37
N ALA A 425 3.34 23.31 24.22
CA ALA A 425 2.98 22.43 25.32
C ALA A 425 2.38 21.10 24.81
N THR A 426 1.53 21.14 23.78
CA THR A 426 1.00 19.95 23.13
C THR A 426 2.09 19.10 22.49
N ALA A 427 3.05 19.71 21.77
CA ALA A 427 4.18 18.99 21.19
C ALA A 427 4.96 18.21 22.26
N LYS A 428 5.29 18.85 23.38
CA LYS A 428 6.03 18.21 24.49
C LYS A 428 5.26 17.10 25.20
N ARG A 429 3.92 17.15 25.21
CA ARG A 429 3.11 16.07 25.81
C ARG A 429 2.96 14.86 24.89
N LEU A 430 2.80 15.09 23.59
CA LEU A 430 2.45 14.04 22.64
C LEU A 430 3.68 13.39 22.03
N ILE A 431 4.74 14.15 21.75
CA ILE A 431 5.90 13.71 20.97
C ILE A 431 7.07 13.44 21.91
N GLU A 432 7.61 12.23 21.80
CA GLU A 432 8.87 11.83 22.43
C GLU A 432 9.90 11.55 21.31
N PRO A 433 10.72 12.53 20.92
CA PRO A 433 11.57 12.44 19.72
C PRO A 433 12.53 11.25 19.71
N ASP A 434 13.02 10.83 20.89
CA ASP A 434 13.99 9.75 21.04
C ASP A 434 13.34 8.36 21.12
N LYS A 435 12.01 8.24 20.90
CA LYS A 435 11.25 6.99 21.03
C LYS A 435 10.46 6.61 19.78
N PHE A 436 10.74 7.23 18.65
CA PHE A 436 10.15 6.83 17.39
C PHE A 436 10.71 5.50 16.91
N ILE A 437 9.88 4.72 16.24
CA ILE A 437 10.28 3.60 15.41
C ILE A 437 10.39 4.10 14.00
N ILE A 438 11.54 3.91 13.38
CA ILE A 438 11.80 4.24 11.99
C ILE A 438 11.64 2.94 11.21
N THR A 439 10.62 2.83 10.38
CA THR A 439 10.48 1.69 9.47
C THR A 439 10.98 2.08 8.09
N THR A 440 11.75 1.20 7.47
CA THR A 440 12.33 1.45 6.15
C THR A 440 12.21 0.19 5.30
N VAL A 441 11.72 0.36 4.07
CA VAL A 441 11.70 -0.69 3.05
C VAL A 441 12.52 -0.23 1.87
N GLY A 442 13.63 -0.91 1.56
CA GLY A 442 14.55 -0.48 0.52
C GLY A 442 15.70 -1.45 0.32
N ASN A 443 16.70 -1.07 -0.48
CA ASN A 443 17.88 -1.89 -0.72
C ASN A 443 18.78 -1.94 0.52
N GLY A 444 18.64 -3.02 1.31
CA GLY A 444 19.35 -3.20 2.58
C GLY A 444 20.86 -3.10 2.46
N ALA A 445 21.44 -3.56 1.36
CA ALA A 445 22.89 -3.49 1.12
C ALA A 445 23.40 -2.04 1.02
N GLU A 446 22.56 -1.10 0.59
CA GLU A 446 22.94 0.31 0.45
C GLU A 446 22.65 1.15 1.71
N ILE A 447 21.59 0.77 2.46
CA ILE A 447 21.03 1.66 3.50
C ILE A 447 21.25 1.17 4.92
N LYS A 448 21.41 -0.14 5.19
CA LYS A 448 21.44 -0.73 6.53
C LYS A 448 22.53 -0.12 7.44
N GLU A 449 23.77 -0.08 6.95
CA GLU A 449 24.89 0.46 7.73
C GLU A 449 24.71 1.95 8.04
N LYS A 450 24.21 2.71 7.07
CA LYS A 450 23.94 4.15 7.23
C LYS A 450 22.81 4.42 8.22
N LEU A 451 21.81 3.53 8.29
CA LEU A 451 20.68 3.65 9.22
C LEU A 451 21.06 3.31 10.67
N ALA A 452 22.15 2.58 10.91
CA ALA A 452 22.60 2.22 12.26
C ALA A 452 22.92 3.43 13.16
N GLN A 453 23.18 4.61 12.59
CA GLN A 453 23.35 5.85 13.34
C GLN A 453 22.10 6.32 14.08
N PHE A 454 20.90 5.86 13.63
CA PHE A 454 19.61 6.23 14.23
C PHE A 454 19.12 5.24 15.29
N GLY A 455 19.82 4.15 15.50
CA GLY A 455 19.49 3.12 16.50
C GLY A 455 19.82 1.72 16.04
N GLU A 456 19.43 0.75 16.84
CA GLU A 456 19.56 -0.66 16.50
C GLU A 456 18.71 -0.98 15.26
N VAL A 457 19.33 -1.55 14.24
CA VAL A 457 18.65 -1.97 13.01
C VAL A 457 18.23 -3.44 13.14
N VAL A 458 16.93 -3.66 13.24
CA VAL A 458 16.34 -5.00 13.25
C VAL A 458 15.75 -5.27 11.87
N GLU A 459 16.17 -6.36 11.26
CA GLU A 459 15.61 -6.80 9.98
C GLU A 459 14.30 -7.56 10.18
N TYR A 460 13.37 -7.32 9.26
CA TYR A 460 12.06 -7.96 9.21
C TYR A 460 11.82 -8.54 7.81
N ASP A 461 10.97 -9.54 7.75
CA ASP A 461 10.46 -10.04 6.47
C ASP A 461 9.33 -9.14 5.91
N ILE A 462 8.88 -9.42 4.70
CA ILE A 462 7.79 -8.69 4.03
C ILE A 462 6.43 -8.83 4.73
N MET A 463 6.31 -9.71 5.72
CA MET A 463 5.11 -9.91 6.55
C MET A 463 5.20 -9.16 7.88
N GLY A 464 6.32 -8.45 8.14
CA GLY A 464 6.56 -7.74 9.40
C GLY A 464 6.95 -8.65 10.56
N GLU A 465 7.50 -9.85 10.27
CA GLU A 465 8.13 -10.72 11.26
C GLU A 465 9.59 -10.37 11.39
N PRO A 466 10.16 -10.39 12.61
CA PRO A 466 11.60 -10.33 12.75
C PRO A 466 12.26 -11.37 11.85
N ALA A 467 13.15 -10.92 10.97
CA ALA A 467 13.86 -11.82 10.07
C ALA A 467 14.61 -12.85 10.92
N LYS A 468 14.46 -14.12 10.58
CA LYS A 468 15.24 -15.17 11.22
C LYS A 468 16.70 -14.85 10.97
N GLN A 469 17.50 -14.70 12.02
CA GLN A 469 18.94 -14.61 11.87
C GLN A 469 19.43 -15.96 11.31
N LEU A 470 19.58 -16.01 10.00
CA LEU A 470 20.15 -17.16 9.33
C LEU A 470 21.66 -17.07 9.51
N VAL A 471 22.20 -17.90 10.40
CA VAL A 471 23.65 -17.97 10.62
C VAL A 471 24.22 -18.85 9.52
N ALA A 472 24.97 -18.24 8.60
CA ALA A 472 25.74 -18.99 7.62
C ALA A 472 26.85 -19.76 8.33
N ASP A 473 27.15 -20.96 7.86
CA ASP A 473 28.34 -21.69 8.30
C ASP A 473 29.58 -20.83 8.01
N ALA A 474 30.38 -20.56 9.05
CA ALA A 474 31.58 -19.74 8.94
C ALA A 474 32.64 -20.33 7.98
N ALA A 475 32.57 -21.63 7.70
CA ALA A 475 33.43 -22.32 6.75
C ALA A 475 32.89 -22.27 5.30
N MET A 476 31.68 -21.71 5.09
CA MET A 476 31.07 -21.63 3.75
C MET A 476 31.73 -20.51 2.95
N THR A 477 32.20 -20.87 1.76
CA THR A 477 32.74 -19.92 0.77
C THR A 477 31.86 -19.92 -0.49
N PRO A 478 31.90 -18.88 -1.34
CA PRO A 478 31.12 -18.87 -2.57
C PRO A 478 31.44 -20.05 -3.49
N GLU A 479 32.70 -20.48 -3.52
CA GLU A 479 33.14 -21.66 -4.27
C GLU A 479 32.50 -22.94 -3.74
N LYS A 480 32.43 -23.07 -2.41
CA LYS A 480 31.83 -24.24 -1.76
C LYS A 480 30.33 -24.31 -2.03
N VAL A 481 29.65 -23.17 -2.08
CA VAL A 481 28.22 -23.10 -2.47
C VAL A 481 28.04 -23.61 -3.89
N LEU A 482 28.87 -23.16 -4.84
CA LEU A 482 28.79 -23.64 -6.24
C LEU A 482 29.17 -25.12 -6.38
N GLU A 483 30.16 -25.59 -5.62
CA GLU A 483 30.51 -27.02 -5.59
C GLU A 483 29.35 -27.89 -5.09
N ASN A 484 28.66 -27.43 -4.01
CA ASN A 484 27.49 -28.09 -3.49
C ASN A 484 26.36 -28.13 -4.53
N TYR A 485 26.13 -27.01 -5.24
CA TYR A 485 25.14 -26.97 -6.33
C TYR A 485 25.52 -27.94 -7.47
N LEU A 486 26.74 -27.91 -7.95
CA LEU A 486 27.18 -28.82 -9.02
C LEU A 486 27.07 -30.29 -8.60
N THR A 487 27.34 -30.58 -7.33
CA THR A 487 27.15 -31.92 -6.74
C THR A 487 25.65 -32.29 -6.73
N ALA A 488 24.80 -31.38 -6.27
CA ALA A 488 23.36 -31.61 -6.18
C ALA A 488 22.69 -31.83 -7.54
N VAL A 489 23.16 -31.16 -8.60
CA VAL A 489 22.60 -31.32 -9.95
C VAL A 489 23.17 -32.49 -10.72
N GLY A 490 24.06 -33.31 -10.13
CA GLY A 490 24.49 -34.57 -10.74
C GLY A 490 26.00 -34.82 -10.69
N GLY A 491 26.79 -33.86 -10.20
CA GLY A 491 28.24 -33.92 -10.09
C GLY A 491 28.98 -33.33 -11.32
N ALA A 492 30.21 -32.89 -11.07
CA ALA A 492 31.01 -32.13 -12.03
C ALA A 492 31.19 -32.87 -13.39
N ASP A 493 31.38 -34.17 -13.35
CA ASP A 493 31.59 -34.97 -14.59
C ASP A 493 30.37 -35.00 -15.49
N LYS A 494 29.17 -35.21 -14.90
CA LYS A 494 27.91 -35.22 -15.65
C LYS A 494 27.53 -33.86 -16.16
N VAL A 495 27.75 -32.83 -15.34
CA VAL A 495 27.53 -31.43 -15.73
C VAL A 495 28.43 -31.06 -16.91
N ALA A 496 29.72 -31.39 -16.86
CA ALA A 496 30.67 -31.14 -17.94
C ALA A 496 30.35 -31.93 -19.23
N ALA A 497 29.69 -33.09 -19.11
CA ALA A 497 29.25 -33.88 -20.26
C ALA A 497 28.03 -33.26 -20.99
N VAL A 498 27.33 -32.31 -20.42
CA VAL A 498 26.24 -31.61 -21.10
C VAL A 498 26.80 -30.44 -21.91
N GLN A 499 26.93 -30.64 -23.20
CA GLN A 499 27.53 -29.67 -24.10
C GLN A 499 26.50 -28.90 -24.93
N THR A 500 25.35 -29.52 -25.20
CA THR A 500 24.24 -28.86 -25.90
C THR A 500 22.91 -29.14 -25.22
N ALA A 501 21.96 -28.20 -25.31
CA ALA A 501 20.60 -28.39 -24.83
C ALA A 501 19.60 -27.60 -25.66
N LYS A 502 18.40 -28.16 -25.81
CA LYS A 502 17.20 -27.45 -26.29
C LYS A 502 16.14 -27.56 -25.21
N ILE A 503 15.59 -26.43 -24.81
CA ILE A 503 14.53 -26.35 -23.78
C ILE A 503 13.38 -25.53 -24.35
N SER A 504 12.16 -26.07 -24.30
CA SER A 504 10.93 -25.31 -24.56
C SER A 504 10.07 -25.27 -23.32
N MET A 505 9.48 -24.14 -23.09
CA MET A 505 8.60 -23.87 -21.94
C MET A 505 7.32 -23.20 -22.41
N ASP A 506 6.20 -23.62 -21.85
CA ASP A 506 4.90 -22.97 -22.08
C ASP A 506 4.46 -22.20 -20.84
N ALA A 507 3.87 -21.04 -21.10
CA ALA A 507 3.27 -20.18 -20.10
C ALA A 507 1.98 -19.54 -20.61
N ASN A 508 1.25 -18.88 -19.76
CA ASN A 508 0.03 -18.16 -20.13
C ASN A 508 0.01 -16.77 -19.48
N VAL A 509 -0.17 -15.75 -20.27
CA VAL A 509 -0.35 -14.37 -19.79
C VAL A 509 -1.76 -13.91 -20.09
N MET A 510 -2.58 -13.77 -19.04
CA MET A 510 -3.96 -13.30 -19.14
C MET A 510 -4.82 -14.02 -20.20
N GLY A 511 -4.63 -15.35 -20.32
CA GLY A 511 -5.33 -16.19 -21.30
C GLY A 511 -4.62 -16.33 -22.67
N THR A 512 -3.53 -15.61 -22.90
CA THR A 512 -2.76 -15.69 -24.14
C THR A 512 -1.60 -16.68 -23.99
N PRO A 513 -1.47 -17.70 -24.85
CA PRO A 513 -0.38 -18.66 -24.80
C PRO A 513 0.96 -17.99 -25.16
N LEU A 514 1.98 -18.32 -24.39
CA LEU A 514 3.35 -17.86 -24.55
C LEU A 514 4.29 -19.05 -24.52
N THR A 515 5.25 -19.09 -25.45
CA THR A 515 6.30 -20.11 -25.50
C THR A 515 7.67 -19.45 -25.38
N ILE A 516 8.54 -20.01 -24.53
CA ILE A 516 9.93 -19.60 -24.38
C ILE A 516 10.80 -20.77 -24.79
N ALA A 517 11.67 -20.58 -25.77
CA ALA A 517 12.61 -21.60 -26.23
C ALA A 517 14.05 -21.14 -26.01
N PHE A 518 14.88 -22.05 -25.50
CA PHE A 518 16.31 -21.83 -25.29
C PHE A 518 17.11 -22.88 -26.03
N VAL A 519 18.25 -22.48 -26.60
CA VAL A 519 19.25 -23.33 -27.21
C VAL A 519 20.61 -22.99 -26.62
N TYR A 520 21.27 -23.98 -26.06
CA TYR A 520 22.61 -23.90 -25.46
C TYR A 520 23.59 -24.75 -26.28
N ASP A 521 24.73 -24.18 -26.62
CA ASP A 521 25.82 -24.89 -27.32
C ASP A 521 27.16 -24.35 -26.82
N SER A 522 27.62 -24.94 -25.72
CA SER A 522 28.88 -24.56 -25.08
C SER A 522 30.11 -24.94 -25.90
N GLN A 523 30.02 -25.98 -26.77
CA GLN A 523 31.13 -26.39 -27.65
C GLN A 523 31.49 -25.32 -28.66
N ASN A 524 30.49 -24.67 -29.25
CA ASN A 524 30.69 -23.68 -30.30
C ASN A 524 30.45 -22.25 -29.80
N GLY A 525 30.20 -22.04 -28.47
CA GLY A 525 29.93 -20.74 -27.88
C GLY A 525 28.69 -20.08 -28.48
N ARG A 526 27.61 -20.89 -28.73
CA ARG A 526 26.36 -20.39 -29.32
C ARG A 526 25.22 -20.44 -28.32
N TYR A 527 24.32 -19.45 -28.41
CA TYR A 527 23.13 -19.36 -27.60
C TYR A 527 21.96 -18.78 -28.40
N GLY A 528 20.79 -19.33 -28.20
CA GLY A 528 19.55 -18.86 -28.78
C GLY A 528 18.45 -18.79 -27.72
N GLN A 529 17.69 -17.70 -27.72
CA GLN A 529 16.46 -17.57 -26.93
C GLN A 529 15.38 -16.98 -27.81
N LYS A 530 14.18 -17.57 -27.79
CA LYS A 530 13.00 -17.08 -28.52
C LYS A 530 11.83 -16.98 -27.56
N LEU A 531 11.16 -15.83 -27.54
CA LEU A 531 9.89 -15.59 -26.86
C LEU A 531 8.82 -15.43 -27.92
N SER A 532 7.79 -16.28 -27.89
CA SER A 532 6.69 -16.25 -28.84
C SER A 532 5.36 -16.09 -28.13
N ILE A 533 4.49 -15.21 -28.64
CA ILE A 533 3.12 -15.00 -28.16
C ILE A 533 2.16 -15.43 -29.25
N ALA A 534 1.25 -16.36 -28.96
CA ALA A 534 0.31 -16.93 -29.92
C ALA A 534 1.00 -17.39 -31.23
N GLY A 535 2.21 -17.97 -31.11
CA GLY A 535 3.03 -18.47 -32.23
C GLY A 535 3.87 -17.43 -32.98
N ASN A 536 3.72 -16.13 -32.67
CA ASN A 536 4.53 -15.08 -33.29
C ASN A 536 5.75 -14.75 -32.43
N VAL A 537 6.96 -14.73 -33.03
CA VAL A 537 8.19 -14.37 -32.33
C VAL A 537 8.19 -12.88 -32.00
N MET A 538 8.14 -12.56 -30.71
CA MET A 538 8.13 -11.19 -30.19
C MET A 538 9.54 -10.71 -29.82
N GLN A 539 10.35 -11.61 -29.27
CA GLN A 539 11.72 -11.31 -28.90
C GLN A 539 12.61 -12.51 -29.23
N LYS A 540 13.81 -12.19 -29.67
CA LYS A 540 14.84 -13.18 -29.99
C LYS A 540 16.19 -12.65 -29.57
N THR A 541 16.97 -13.52 -28.95
CA THR A 541 18.37 -13.29 -28.59
C THR A 541 19.20 -14.34 -29.26
N THR A 542 20.26 -13.95 -29.98
CA THR A 542 21.17 -14.89 -30.64
C THR A 542 22.62 -14.54 -30.33
N LEU A 543 23.42 -15.58 -30.10
CA LEU A 543 24.88 -15.53 -30.04
C LEU A 543 25.43 -16.57 -30.96
N ALA A 544 26.21 -16.17 -31.95
CA ALA A 544 26.92 -17.06 -32.85
C ALA A 544 28.21 -16.41 -33.38
N ASN A 545 29.28 -17.17 -33.55
CA ASN A 545 30.57 -16.68 -34.09
C ASN A 545 31.11 -15.46 -33.32
N GLY A 546 30.92 -15.43 -32.00
CA GLY A 546 31.37 -14.33 -31.14
C GLY A 546 30.59 -13.01 -31.28
N LYS A 547 29.49 -13.00 -32.06
CA LYS A 547 28.60 -11.83 -32.22
C LYS A 547 27.24 -12.10 -31.59
N GLY A 548 26.74 -11.13 -30.85
CA GLY A 548 25.43 -11.20 -30.24
C GLY A 548 24.46 -10.19 -30.84
N SER A 549 23.20 -10.58 -31.04
CA SER A 549 22.12 -9.70 -31.45
C SER A 549 20.84 -9.96 -30.65
N MET A 550 20.08 -8.92 -30.46
CA MET A 550 18.73 -8.98 -29.89
C MET A 550 17.75 -8.41 -30.90
N SER A 551 16.64 -9.08 -31.12
CA SER A 551 15.55 -8.61 -31.96
C SER A 551 14.27 -8.51 -31.15
N VAL A 552 13.56 -7.38 -31.25
CA VAL A 552 12.24 -7.16 -30.65
C VAL A 552 11.28 -6.77 -31.76
N GLN A 553 10.21 -7.54 -31.93
CA GLN A 553 9.21 -7.35 -33.00
C GLN A 553 9.82 -7.16 -34.40
N GLY A 554 10.89 -7.96 -34.69
CA GLY A 554 11.58 -7.93 -35.98
C GLY A 554 12.69 -6.87 -36.11
N ASN A 555 12.80 -5.91 -35.20
CA ASN A 555 13.88 -4.93 -35.19
C ASN A 555 15.10 -5.53 -34.48
N SER A 556 16.22 -5.70 -35.19
CA SER A 556 17.45 -6.29 -34.66
C SER A 556 18.46 -5.21 -34.25
N MET A 557 19.12 -5.41 -33.11
CA MET A 557 20.19 -4.58 -32.59
C MET A 557 21.39 -5.48 -32.20
N GLU A 558 22.61 -4.98 -32.41
CA GLU A 558 23.80 -5.64 -31.88
C GLU A 558 23.87 -5.45 -30.35
N MET A 559 24.38 -6.46 -29.67
CA MET A 559 24.56 -6.41 -28.21
C MET A 559 25.72 -5.48 -27.84
N ALA A 560 25.50 -4.68 -26.81
CA ALA A 560 26.58 -3.97 -26.14
C ALA A 560 27.57 -4.94 -25.49
N PRO A 561 28.85 -4.56 -25.25
CA PRO A 561 29.87 -5.46 -24.73
C PRO A 561 29.50 -6.21 -23.45
N ALA A 562 28.79 -5.57 -22.55
CA ALA A 562 28.31 -6.19 -21.30
C ALA A 562 27.24 -7.27 -21.58
N GLN A 563 26.29 -6.99 -22.47
CA GLN A 563 25.25 -7.93 -22.88
C GLN A 563 25.84 -9.13 -23.64
N LEU A 564 26.89 -8.88 -24.46
CA LEU A 564 27.60 -9.93 -25.17
C LEU A 564 28.32 -10.87 -24.20
N ALA A 565 28.96 -10.35 -23.15
CA ALA A 565 29.62 -11.17 -22.14
C ALA A 565 28.61 -12.05 -21.37
N GLU A 566 27.43 -11.51 -21.02
CA GLU A 566 26.35 -12.29 -20.41
C GLU A 566 25.81 -13.36 -21.37
N ALA A 567 25.59 -13.03 -22.63
CA ALA A 567 25.14 -13.99 -23.65
C ALA A 567 26.17 -15.12 -23.87
N GLN A 568 27.46 -14.82 -23.80
CA GLN A 568 28.53 -15.85 -23.88
C GLN A 568 28.45 -16.82 -22.70
N LEU A 569 28.17 -16.34 -21.50
CA LEU A 569 27.98 -17.19 -20.33
C LEU A 569 26.72 -18.08 -20.47
N ASN A 570 25.66 -17.53 -21.05
CA ASN A 570 24.41 -18.25 -21.32
C ASN A 570 24.55 -19.34 -22.39
N SER A 571 25.70 -19.47 -23.10
CA SER A 571 25.96 -20.64 -23.95
C SER A 571 26.12 -21.94 -23.15
N TYR A 572 26.38 -21.84 -21.86
CA TYR A 572 26.47 -22.96 -20.93
C TYR A 572 25.16 -23.20 -20.22
N LEU A 573 24.66 -24.43 -20.20
CA LEU A 573 23.48 -24.79 -19.42
C LEU A 573 23.74 -24.69 -17.89
N PHE A 574 24.97 -24.96 -17.48
CA PHE A 574 25.47 -24.85 -16.12
C PHE A 574 26.64 -23.84 -16.04
N PRO A 575 26.37 -22.54 -16.11
CA PRO A 575 27.44 -21.51 -16.09
C PRO A 575 28.24 -21.50 -14.78
N GLU A 576 27.69 -22.07 -13.70
CA GLU A 576 28.36 -22.23 -12.41
C GLU A 576 29.68 -23.00 -12.51
N ALA A 577 29.80 -23.90 -13.45
CA ALA A 577 31.01 -24.68 -13.69
C ALA A 577 32.15 -23.85 -14.28
N VAL A 578 31.84 -22.70 -14.90
CA VAL A 578 32.84 -21.95 -15.71
C VAL A 578 33.00 -20.47 -15.27
N TYR A 579 32.33 -20.00 -14.24
CA TYR A 579 32.44 -18.60 -13.77
C TYR A 579 33.89 -18.16 -13.59
N LYS A 580 34.69 -18.92 -12.84
CA LYS A 580 36.10 -18.56 -12.58
C LYS A 580 36.96 -18.58 -13.84
N GLN A 581 36.75 -19.57 -14.71
CA GLN A 581 37.51 -19.71 -15.97
C GLN A 581 37.25 -18.52 -16.91
N ASN A 582 36.03 -17.93 -16.82
CA ASN A 582 35.65 -16.78 -17.61
C ASN A 582 35.91 -15.44 -16.86
N GLY A 583 36.71 -15.44 -15.79
CA GLY A 583 37.18 -14.23 -15.13
C GLY A 583 36.15 -13.56 -14.21
N TYR A 584 35.08 -14.26 -13.79
CA TYR A 584 34.12 -13.73 -12.83
C TYR A 584 34.63 -13.85 -11.39
N THR A 585 34.41 -12.82 -10.59
CA THR A 585 34.66 -12.79 -9.15
C THR A 585 33.40 -13.23 -8.41
N LEU A 586 33.57 -14.10 -7.41
CA LEU A 586 32.50 -14.63 -6.59
C LEU A 586 32.52 -14.01 -5.20
N THR A 587 31.38 -13.58 -4.69
CA THR A 587 31.22 -13.06 -3.32
C THR A 587 30.02 -13.73 -2.67
N LEU A 588 30.20 -14.26 -1.45
CA LEU A 588 29.12 -14.79 -0.62
C LEU A 588 28.51 -13.66 0.22
N ASP A 589 27.25 -13.31 -0.04
CA ASP A 589 26.48 -12.31 0.74
C ASP A 589 25.63 -12.98 1.85
N GLY A 590 26.15 -14.06 2.42
CA GLY A 590 25.55 -14.76 3.54
C GLY A 590 24.34 -15.62 3.17
N LEU A 591 23.58 -15.97 4.19
CA LEU A 591 22.37 -16.77 4.09
C LEU A 591 21.15 -15.82 4.14
N LYS A 592 20.24 -15.99 3.19
CA LYS A 592 19.02 -15.16 3.06
C LYS A 592 17.78 -16.06 3.03
N ASP A 593 16.64 -15.54 3.44
CA ASP A 593 15.37 -16.21 3.27
C ASP A 593 14.81 -15.98 1.86
N VAL A 594 14.49 -17.05 1.15
CA VAL A 594 13.83 -17.00 -0.16
C VAL A 594 12.50 -17.76 -0.06
N ASP A 595 11.41 -17.03 0.13
CA ASP A 595 10.06 -17.58 0.29
C ASP A 595 9.97 -18.67 1.39
N GLY A 596 10.61 -18.41 2.56
CA GLY A 596 10.63 -19.32 3.72
C GLY A 596 11.73 -20.39 3.66
N LYS A 597 12.60 -20.38 2.65
CA LYS A 597 13.73 -21.31 2.49
C LYS A 597 15.06 -20.58 2.68
N PRO A 598 15.91 -21.01 3.63
CA PRO A 598 17.26 -20.49 3.76
C PRO A 598 18.08 -20.79 2.51
N ALA A 599 18.70 -19.76 1.92
CA ALA A 599 19.52 -19.90 0.71
C ALA A 599 20.78 -19.03 0.78
N TYR A 600 21.91 -19.55 0.32
CA TYR A 600 23.16 -18.81 0.17
C TYR A 600 23.06 -17.86 -1.02
N LYS A 601 23.21 -16.56 -0.78
CA LYS A 601 23.25 -15.53 -1.82
C LYS A 601 24.67 -15.38 -2.32
N VAL A 602 24.89 -15.70 -3.59
CA VAL A 602 26.18 -15.56 -4.28
C VAL A 602 26.07 -14.47 -5.34
N ILE A 603 26.95 -13.48 -5.24
CA ILE A 603 27.08 -12.39 -6.21
C ILE A 603 28.24 -12.74 -7.14
N ILE A 604 27.95 -12.80 -8.44
CA ILE A 604 28.89 -13.12 -9.51
C ILE A 604 29.15 -11.81 -10.26
N SER A 605 30.37 -11.27 -10.16
CA SER A 605 30.73 -9.98 -10.74
C SER A 605 31.64 -10.16 -11.94
N ALA A 606 31.25 -9.58 -13.06
CA ALA A 606 32.10 -9.49 -14.27
C ALA A 606 33.12 -8.36 -14.15
N ALA A 607 34.20 -8.41 -14.88
CA ALA A 607 35.20 -7.33 -14.98
C ALA A 607 34.60 -6.02 -15.53
N SER A 608 33.50 -6.07 -16.27
CA SER A 608 32.72 -4.93 -16.75
C SER A 608 31.89 -4.22 -15.65
N GLY A 609 31.82 -4.79 -14.44
CA GLY A 609 30.98 -4.32 -13.35
C GLY A 609 29.56 -4.91 -13.35
N ALA A 610 29.16 -5.69 -14.36
CA ALA A 610 27.88 -6.40 -14.36
C ALA A 610 27.84 -7.45 -13.25
N LYS A 611 26.68 -7.59 -12.59
CA LYS A 611 26.47 -8.51 -11.48
C LYS A 611 25.30 -9.45 -11.79
N LEU A 612 25.51 -10.74 -11.55
CA LEU A 612 24.48 -11.77 -11.49
C LEU A 612 24.33 -12.20 -10.04
N ILE A 613 23.11 -12.42 -9.59
CA ILE A 613 22.85 -12.78 -8.19
C ILE A 613 22.06 -14.07 -8.17
N ASN A 614 22.66 -15.13 -7.62
CA ASN A 614 22.05 -16.45 -7.49
C ASN A 614 21.84 -16.82 -6.03
N TYR A 615 20.76 -17.56 -5.78
CA TYR A 615 20.42 -18.08 -4.45
C TYR A 615 20.36 -19.61 -4.51
N TYR A 616 21.13 -20.26 -3.63
CA TYR A 616 21.24 -21.71 -3.55
C TYR A 616 20.70 -22.19 -2.22
N ALA A 617 19.69 -23.05 -2.23
CA ALA A 617 19.04 -23.55 -1.01
C ALA A 617 20.06 -24.24 -0.09
N GLN A 618 20.02 -23.93 1.20
CA GLN A 618 20.96 -24.46 2.19
C GLN A 618 20.83 -25.97 2.35
N ASP A 619 19.62 -26.52 2.29
CA ASP A 619 19.29 -27.92 2.52
C ASP A 619 19.62 -28.82 1.32
N SER A 620 19.30 -28.36 0.12
CA SER A 620 19.43 -29.17 -1.11
C SER A 620 20.62 -28.79 -1.98
N GLY A 621 21.22 -27.63 -1.78
CA GLY A 621 22.24 -27.06 -2.65
C GLY A 621 21.71 -26.57 -4.01
N LEU A 622 20.43 -26.77 -4.32
CA LEU A 622 19.84 -26.40 -5.61
C LEU A 622 19.67 -24.89 -5.75
N LYS A 623 19.85 -24.37 -6.96
CA LYS A 623 19.57 -22.97 -7.28
C LYS A 623 18.06 -22.75 -7.26
N ILE A 624 17.56 -21.87 -6.37
CA ILE A 624 16.12 -21.62 -6.22
C ILE A 624 15.70 -20.25 -6.74
N LYS A 625 16.65 -19.30 -6.89
CA LYS A 625 16.35 -17.96 -7.40
C LYS A 625 17.54 -17.40 -8.16
N TYR A 626 17.27 -16.72 -9.25
CA TYR A 626 18.13 -15.76 -9.93
C TYR A 626 17.52 -14.37 -9.80
N GLU A 627 18.31 -13.39 -9.42
CA GLU A 627 17.89 -12.00 -9.26
C GLU A 627 18.65 -11.13 -10.25
N ASN A 628 17.92 -10.34 -11.03
CA ASN A 628 18.47 -9.35 -11.93
C ASN A 628 17.75 -8.01 -11.69
N PRO A 629 18.43 -7.00 -11.12
CA PRO A 629 17.81 -5.71 -10.82
C PRO A 629 17.16 -5.00 -12.02
N ALA A 630 17.64 -5.27 -13.24
CA ALA A 630 17.15 -4.64 -14.45
C ALA A 630 15.96 -5.37 -15.11
N SER A 631 15.95 -6.72 -15.06
CA SER A 631 14.93 -7.52 -15.76
C SER A 631 13.96 -8.24 -14.83
N GLY A 632 14.26 -8.32 -13.54
CA GLY A 632 13.45 -8.98 -12.53
C GLY A 632 14.01 -10.33 -12.09
N ASP A 633 13.23 -11.04 -11.28
CA ASP A 633 13.62 -12.27 -10.60
C ASP A 633 13.08 -13.50 -11.29
N THR A 634 13.85 -14.59 -11.32
CA THR A 634 13.41 -15.90 -11.76
C THR A 634 13.55 -16.90 -10.62
N TYR A 635 12.47 -17.59 -10.28
CA TYR A 635 12.42 -18.65 -9.27
C TYR A 635 12.36 -20.00 -9.97
N TYR A 636 13.14 -20.97 -9.47
CA TYR A 636 13.27 -22.29 -10.04
C TYR A 636 12.63 -23.34 -9.13
N GLY A 637 11.83 -24.25 -9.71
CA GLY A 637 11.16 -25.29 -8.97
C GLY A 637 11.04 -26.59 -9.76
N ASP A 638 10.46 -27.63 -9.12
CA ASP A 638 10.18 -28.94 -9.74
C ASP A 638 11.42 -29.52 -10.44
N TYR A 639 12.51 -29.70 -9.68
CA TYR A 639 13.75 -30.26 -10.21
C TYR A 639 13.58 -31.74 -10.54
N GLN A 640 13.84 -32.12 -11.79
CA GLN A 640 13.73 -33.50 -12.27
C GLN A 640 15.01 -33.96 -12.93
N ALA A 641 15.30 -35.29 -12.85
CA ALA A 641 16.47 -35.89 -13.41
C ALA A 641 16.29 -36.15 -14.93
N THR A 642 17.23 -35.65 -15.75
CA THR A 642 17.28 -35.88 -17.19
C THR A 642 18.72 -36.24 -17.57
N ASN A 643 18.94 -37.42 -18.13
CA ASN A 643 20.28 -37.93 -18.51
C ASN A 643 21.33 -37.83 -17.39
N GLY A 644 20.87 -37.98 -16.11
CA GLY A 644 21.72 -38.00 -14.92
C GLY A 644 22.09 -36.63 -14.35
N VAL A 645 21.51 -35.54 -14.87
CA VAL A 645 21.57 -34.20 -14.27
C VAL A 645 20.18 -33.74 -13.83
N LEU A 646 20.11 -32.94 -12.77
CA LEU A 646 18.85 -32.33 -12.28
C LEU A 646 18.66 -30.97 -12.91
N LEU A 647 17.46 -30.73 -13.46
CA LEU A 647 17.09 -29.46 -14.08
C LEU A 647 15.71 -28.99 -13.56
N PRO A 648 15.49 -27.68 -13.41
CA PRO A 648 14.19 -27.16 -12.97
C PRO A 648 13.17 -27.24 -14.09
N MET A 649 12.00 -27.86 -13.80
CA MET A 649 10.89 -28.00 -14.75
C MET A 649 9.85 -26.89 -14.64
N SER A 650 9.92 -26.05 -13.61
CA SER A 650 9.06 -24.88 -13.46
C SER A 650 9.88 -23.63 -13.17
N TRP A 651 9.53 -22.54 -13.84
CA TRP A 651 10.12 -21.22 -13.64
C TRP A 651 9.00 -20.22 -13.35
N THR A 652 9.15 -19.44 -12.28
CA THR A 652 8.28 -18.28 -12.01
C THR A 652 9.10 -17.02 -12.25
N ILE A 653 8.74 -16.25 -13.28
CA ILE A 653 9.45 -15.05 -13.69
C ILE A 653 8.64 -13.83 -13.21
N LYS A 654 9.25 -13.02 -12.37
CA LYS A 654 8.71 -11.73 -11.89
C LYS A 654 9.50 -10.61 -12.54
N SER A 655 8.88 -9.86 -13.43
CA SER A 655 9.51 -8.74 -14.14
C SER A 655 8.75 -7.45 -13.87
N PRO A 656 9.42 -6.29 -13.69
CA PRO A 656 8.75 -5.00 -13.59
C PRO A 656 7.85 -4.64 -14.79
N GLN A 657 8.11 -5.29 -15.93
CA GLN A 657 7.40 -5.06 -17.18
C GLN A 657 6.14 -5.92 -17.34
N ILE A 658 5.94 -6.93 -16.46
CA ILE A 658 4.81 -7.84 -16.50
C ILE A 658 4.02 -7.71 -15.21
N PRO A 659 2.74 -7.32 -15.25
CA PRO A 659 1.95 -6.99 -14.07
C PRO A 659 1.63 -8.18 -13.16
N VAL A 660 1.81 -9.41 -13.63
CA VAL A 660 1.58 -10.66 -12.88
C VAL A 660 2.78 -11.59 -13.08
N PRO A 661 3.17 -12.40 -12.07
CA PRO A 661 4.22 -13.40 -12.24
C PRO A 661 3.89 -14.34 -13.40
N LEU A 662 4.89 -14.59 -14.25
CA LEU A 662 4.77 -15.52 -15.36
C LEU A 662 5.20 -16.91 -14.89
N GLU A 663 4.26 -17.84 -14.80
CA GLU A 663 4.53 -19.24 -14.50
C GLU A 663 4.77 -20.00 -15.82
N ALA A 664 6.00 -20.46 -16.02
CA ALA A 664 6.40 -21.23 -17.19
C ALA A 664 6.77 -22.67 -16.78
N LYS A 665 6.32 -23.64 -17.57
CA LYS A 665 6.62 -25.07 -17.37
C LYS A 665 7.38 -25.62 -18.56
N VAL A 666 8.41 -26.39 -18.30
CA VAL A 666 9.17 -27.08 -19.34
C VAL A 666 8.28 -28.14 -20.00
N THR A 667 8.13 -28.03 -21.32
CA THR A 667 7.33 -28.95 -22.15
C THR A 667 8.21 -29.84 -23.00
N SER A 668 9.45 -29.43 -23.32
CA SER A 668 10.45 -30.23 -24.01
C SER A 668 11.85 -29.92 -23.48
N LEU A 669 12.65 -30.95 -23.25
CA LEU A 669 14.03 -30.86 -22.79
C LEU A 669 14.85 -31.94 -23.49
N GLU A 670 15.82 -31.52 -24.27
CA GLU A 670 16.73 -32.40 -24.99
C GLU A 670 18.20 -32.03 -24.69
N LEU A 671 19.00 -33.00 -24.26
CA LEU A 671 20.41 -32.79 -23.92
C LEU A 671 21.32 -33.53 -24.90
N ASN A 672 22.46 -32.92 -25.18
CA ASN A 672 23.50 -33.46 -26.07
C ASN A 672 22.99 -33.80 -27.49
N VAL A 673 22.09 -32.95 -28.00
CA VAL A 673 21.54 -33.06 -29.36
C VAL A 673 22.30 -32.14 -30.32
N PRO A 674 22.36 -32.47 -31.63
CA PRO A 674 22.95 -31.59 -32.62
C PRO A 674 22.24 -30.24 -32.68
N ILE A 675 23.02 -29.15 -32.70
CA ILE A 675 22.53 -27.78 -32.85
C ILE A 675 22.88 -27.24 -34.23
N THR A 676 21.85 -26.86 -34.98
CA THR A 676 22.02 -26.25 -36.31
C THR A 676 21.92 -24.72 -36.24
N ASP A 677 22.31 -24.04 -37.30
CA ASP A 677 22.15 -22.58 -37.38
C ASP A 677 20.68 -22.15 -37.36
N ALA A 678 19.76 -23.00 -37.83
CA ALA A 678 18.32 -22.75 -37.77
C ALA A 678 17.75 -22.79 -36.34
N ASP A 679 18.38 -23.55 -35.44
CA ASP A 679 17.98 -23.62 -34.04
C ASP A 679 18.32 -22.30 -33.30
N ILE A 680 19.46 -21.70 -33.67
CA ILE A 680 19.92 -20.43 -33.09
C ILE A 680 19.22 -19.24 -33.74
N ASN A 681 19.04 -19.32 -35.07
CA ASN A 681 18.44 -18.25 -35.88
C ASN A 681 16.89 -18.43 -36.03
#